data_8ba7b9ffffb4020a6b5b97cb33d7bf9e
#
_entry.id   8ba7b9ffffb4020a6b5b97cb33d7bf9e
#
_cell.length_a   1.000
_cell.length_b   1.000
_cell.length_c   1.000
_cell.angle_alpha   90.00
_cell.angle_beta   90.00
_cell.angle_gamma   90.00
#
_symmetry.space_group_name_H-M   'P 1'
#
loop_
_entity.id
_entity.type
_entity.pdbx_description
1 polymer ?
#
loop_
_entity_poly.entity_id
_entity_poly.type
_entity_poly.pdbx_seq_one_letter_code
_entity_poly.pdbx_strand_id
1 'polypeptide(L)'
;MNLETRYNELNKDYGAYELVNIEKLNDLNSVGLLLKHKKSGARVAIISNDDDNKVFSIGFKTPPDNDTGMQHIIEHSTLCGSRKYPVKDPFVELCKGSLNTFLNAMTYPDKTVYPVASCNMADFKNIMDVYMDAVFYPAMYEHEEIFKQEGWHYELEDVDGELAYNGVVFNEMKGVYSSADDVLSRYTFVSLFPDSEYKNESGGDPEAIPQLKYEDFIKYHKEYYHPVNSYIYLYGDIDVDERLEYLDNEYLSAFDKNDVNIDAEVTFQEAFDAPKYETREYAITDDEPEEDNTYLSYNVVIGTSTDPVSYLALQILDYALIMAPGAPLKQALIDAGIGTDVYSVLETSVYQPVYSIITKNANESDRDRFIKVIEDTLSDIVKNGLSKRMVKAGINYYEFKYREADFGPYPKGLMYYLTMMDSWLYDENKPFVHVEAGETFEIIKKNSENGFFEKFIEDNIIGNNHEVVLSLVPKHGLAEKKEAKEAEQLAKYKATLSKEELEELVKQTKALKEYQDTPSSQKDLEKIPQLELKDITREPAKLYIDPKKTGGVDVIHHNMFTNGIAYIMMCYDCKNVPDELLPYIGLLSSVLGLMDTEKYTYTELTNEININCGGISTDAAIYTDNKDFDKCTIMYEVKGKVLYDNIQFVLDMMNEIIYKTKFSDYKRLKEIIAKLKSRMESTMTSAGHSTAMLAGMAQFSRNAYYSNEMRGYGFYELIQKLDSQFDELKEDIADKLSKLVDYIFHKENIIVSFTADDKGYDAFAPAFGKYAEGLKKSDMPVCERKYTPANVKTGYTSASQVQYVARCGNFREGGYEYTGALRVLKVIFSYDYLWINVRVKGGAYGCMSGSYRNGDMYMVSYRDPNLRKTNEIYENAADYLEHFDVSDRDMVKFIIGTIGDIDTPMNPAAKGTRSFGAYICNTDYESLKAERAQVLDCNVERIRELAPLVRCAMDENYFCVVGSSKEINKESELFDKIQPLIKVQG
;
A
#
# COMPACT_ATOMS: atom_id res chain seq x y z
N MET A 1 15.02 22.91 -18.35
CA MET A 1 14.49 24.13 -19.09
C MET A 1 13.75 25.01 -18.08
N ASN A 2 13.78 26.41 -18.25
CA ASN A 2 12.96 27.20 -17.32
C ASN A 2 11.48 27.16 -17.73
N LEU A 3 10.58 27.38 -16.76
CA LEU A 3 9.12 27.28 -16.93
C LEU A 3 8.57 28.17 -18.06
N GLU A 4 9.06 29.40 -18.16
CA GLU A 4 8.63 30.35 -19.22
C GLU A 4 9.01 29.89 -20.64
N THR A 5 10.23 29.38 -20.80
CA THR A 5 10.70 28.86 -22.09
C THR A 5 9.88 27.62 -22.50
N ARG A 6 9.65 26.70 -21.56
CA ARG A 6 8.84 25.49 -21.79
C ARG A 6 7.40 25.84 -22.17
N TYR A 7 6.79 26.79 -21.48
CA TYR A 7 5.43 27.27 -21.79
C TYR A 7 5.33 27.82 -23.22
N ASN A 8 6.31 28.66 -23.62
CA ASN A 8 6.32 29.28 -24.97
C ASN A 8 6.55 28.24 -26.08
N GLU A 9 7.37 27.22 -25.84
CA GLU A 9 7.64 26.14 -26.80
C GLU A 9 6.44 25.21 -26.99
N LEU A 10 5.66 24.99 -25.92
CA LEU A 10 4.50 24.10 -25.93
C LEU A 10 3.19 24.81 -26.33
N ASN A 11 3.15 26.14 -26.35
CA ASN A 11 1.96 26.90 -26.80
C ASN A 11 1.93 27.02 -28.32
N LYS A 12 1.46 25.97 -29.00
CA LYS A 12 1.44 25.86 -30.46
C LYS A 12 0.27 25.02 -30.99
N ASP A 13 0.12 24.89 -32.30
CA ASP A 13 -0.82 23.98 -32.94
C ASP A 13 -0.26 22.55 -32.95
N TYR A 14 -1.11 21.59 -32.60
CA TYR A 14 -0.82 20.16 -32.51
C TYR A 14 -1.48 19.30 -33.58
N GLY A 15 -1.84 19.87 -34.72
CA GLY A 15 -2.33 19.13 -35.89
C GLY A 15 -3.62 18.34 -35.63
N ALA A 16 -3.50 17.04 -35.34
CA ALA A 16 -4.64 16.15 -35.06
C ALA A 16 -5.39 16.48 -33.76
N TYR A 17 -4.80 17.30 -32.89
CA TYR A 17 -5.37 17.67 -31.61
C TYR A 17 -5.79 19.13 -31.56
N GLU A 18 -6.82 19.42 -30.80
CA GLU A 18 -7.22 20.76 -30.36
C GLU A 18 -6.53 21.04 -29.02
N LEU A 19 -5.77 22.13 -28.91
CA LEU A 19 -5.25 22.61 -27.63
C LEU A 19 -6.38 23.34 -26.91
N VAL A 20 -6.98 22.67 -25.91
CA VAL A 20 -8.09 23.20 -25.12
C VAL A 20 -7.61 24.20 -24.08
N ASN A 21 -6.53 23.86 -23.37
CA ASN A 21 -5.92 24.72 -22.36
C ASN A 21 -4.41 24.49 -22.27
N ILE A 22 -3.66 25.54 -21.92
CA ILE A 22 -2.27 25.46 -21.51
C ILE A 22 -2.01 26.42 -20.36
N GLU A 23 -1.39 25.94 -19.29
CA GLU A 23 -1.13 26.74 -18.10
C GLU A 23 0.20 26.40 -17.44
N LYS A 24 0.72 27.35 -16.66
CA LYS A 24 1.91 27.14 -15.83
C LYS A 24 1.50 26.59 -14.49
N LEU A 25 1.98 25.40 -14.18
CA LEU A 25 1.80 24.76 -12.87
C LEU A 25 2.98 25.16 -11.99
N ASN A 26 2.85 26.27 -11.29
CA ASN A 26 3.96 26.89 -10.55
C ASN A 26 4.41 26.04 -9.37
N ASP A 27 3.47 25.43 -8.67
CA ASP A 27 3.75 24.53 -7.53
C ASP A 27 4.58 23.32 -7.96
N LEU A 28 4.36 22.84 -9.19
CA LEU A 28 5.04 21.69 -9.77
C LEU A 28 6.25 22.05 -10.63
N ASN A 29 6.55 23.34 -10.84
CA ASN A 29 7.54 23.81 -11.81
C ASN A 29 7.37 23.16 -13.19
N SER A 30 6.14 23.06 -13.67
CA SER A 30 5.73 22.29 -14.85
C SER A 30 4.81 23.10 -15.75
N VAL A 31 4.61 22.63 -16.99
CA VAL A 31 3.57 23.15 -17.89
C VAL A 31 2.50 22.09 -18.07
N GLY A 32 1.26 22.46 -17.77
CA GLY A 32 0.07 21.65 -18.00
C GLY A 32 -0.53 21.93 -19.37
N LEU A 33 -0.82 20.89 -20.15
CA LEU A 33 -1.57 20.98 -21.40
C LEU A 33 -2.82 20.11 -21.30
N LEU A 34 -3.92 20.62 -21.81
CA LEU A 34 -5.15 19.86 -22.05
C LEU A 34 -5.45 19.88 -23.55
N LEU A 35 -5.50 18.69 -24.14
CA LEU A 35 -5.75 18.51 -25.56
C LEU A 35 -6.92 17.57 -25.79
N LYS A 36 -7.58 17.72 -26.95
CA LYS A 36 -8.66 16.81 -27.39
C LYS A 36 -8.38 16.35 -28.82
N HIS A 37 -8.32 15.03 -29.03
CA HIS A 37 -8.12 14.47 -30.34
C HIS A 37 -9.36 14.71 -31.22
N LYS A 38 -9.19 15.41 -32.36
CA LYS A 38 -10.30 15.92 -33.17
C LYS A 38 -11.23 14.83 -33.73
N LYS A 39 -10.66 13.70 -34.15
CA LYS A 39 -11.42 12.59 -34.74
C LYS A 39 -12.05 11.69 -33.69
N SER A 40 -11.24 11.12 -32.80
CA SER A 40 -11.70 10.12 -31.83
C SER A 40 -12.35 10.70 -30.57
N GLY A 41 -12.14 12.01 -30.29
CA GLY A 41 -12.63 12.65 -29.09
C GLY A 41 -11.85 12.36 -27.82
N ALA A 42 -10.74 11.60 -27.89
CA ALA A 42 -9.89 11.29 -26.74
C ALA A 42 -9.37 12.56 -26.04
N ARG A 43 -9.44 12.58 -24.72
CA ARG A 43 -8.87 13.63 -23.87
C ARG A 43 -7.43 13.30 -23.55
N VAL A 44 -6.54 14.28 -23.65
CA VAL A 44 -5.11 14.10 -23.34
C VAL A 44 -4.66 15.23 -22.42
N ALA A 45 -4.26 14.91 -21.21
CA ALA A 45 -3.60 15.84 -20.29
C ALA A 45 -2.10 15.54 -20.20
N ILE A 46 -1.27 16.59 -20.23
CA ILE A 46 0.18 16.46 -20.15
C ILE A 46 0.71 17.38 -19.05
N ILE A 47 1.56 16.86 -18.17
CA ILE A 47 2.38 17.66 -17.27
C ILE A 47 3.84 17.52 -17.70
N SER A 48 4.35 18.52 -18.42
CA SER A 48 5.71 18.55 -18.94
C SER A 48 6.67 19.19 -17.95
N ASN A 49 7.73 18.48 -17.58
CA ASN A 49 8.79 18.93 -16.66
C ASN A 49 10.12 18.21 -16.93
N ASP A 50 11.11 18.30 -16.02
CA ASP A 50 12.43 17.67 -16.15
C ASP A 50 12.55 16.37 -15.34
N ASP A 51 11.43 15.77 -14.88
CA ASP A 51 11.44 14.49 -14.15
C ASP A 51 11.70 13.34 -15.12
N ASP A 52 12.75 12.56 -14.87
CA ASP A 52 13.12 11.43 -15.71
C ASP A 52 12.25 10.19 -15.48
N ASN A 53 11.50 10.13 -14.38
CA ASN A 53 10.52 9.07 -14.12
C ASN A 53 9.19 9.38 -14.83
N LYS A 54 9.14 9.05 -16.11
CA LYS A 54 8.03 9.34 -17.00
C LYS A 54 6.85 8.45 -16.66
N VAL A 55 5.65 9.04 -16.72
CA VAL A 55 4.39 8.30 -16.48
C VAL A 55 3.48 8.44 -17.69
N PHE A 56 2.92 7.34 -18.11
CA PHE A 56 1.77 7.25 -19.00
C PHE A 56 0.62 6.59 -18.26
N SER A 57 -0.59 7.05 -18.48
CA SER A 57 -1.80 6.34 -18.07
C SER A 57 -2.90 6.55 -19.10
N ILE A 58 -3.72 5.53 -19.28
CA ILE A 58 -5.01 5.67 -19.94
C ILE A 58 -6.09 5.19 -18.98
N GLY A 59 -7.10 6.02 -18.75
CA GLY A 59 -8.24 5.70 -17.91
C GLY A 59 -9.54 5.80 -18.69
N PHE A 60 -10.55 5.09 -18.22
CA PHE A 60 -11.91 5.13 -18.76
C PHE A 60 -12.88 5.39 -17.61
N LYS A 61 -13.95 6.11 -17.91
CA LYS A 61 -15.06 6.28 -16.97
C LYS A 61 -15.93 5.01 -17.05
N THR A 62 -15.98 4.26 -15.96
CA THR A 62 -16.56 2.91 -15.92
C THR A 62 -17.47 2.72 -14.70
N PRO A 63 -18.57 3.50 -14.58
CA PRO A 63 -19.50 3.34 -13.47
C PRO A 63 -20.18 1.97 -13.54
N PRO A 64 -20.34 1.26 -12.39
CA PRO A 64 -20.97 -0.06 -12.34
C PRO A 64 -22.50 0.04 -12.39
N ASP A 65 -23.13 -0.81 -13.19
CA ASP A 65 -24.59 -0.92 -13.29
C ASP A 65 -25.16 -2.07 -12.42
N ASN A 66 -24.26 -2.94 -11.90
CA ASN A 66 -24.61 -4.06 -11.03
C ASN A 66 -23.38 -4.49 -10.21
N ASP A 67 -23.54 -5.50 -9.34
CA ASP A 67 -22.53 -5.99 -8.41
C ASP A 67 -21.67 -7.15 -8.97
N THR A 68 -21.70 -7.41 -10.29
CA THR A 68 -20.99 -8.58 -10.86
C THR A 68 -19.48 -8.38 -11.00
N GLY A 69 -18.95 -7.20 -10.68
CA GLY A 69 -17.52 -6.91 -10.81
C GLY A 69 -17.01 -6.87 -12.25
N MET A 70 -17.91 -6.58 -13.18
CA MET A 70 -17.58 -6.55 -14.61
C MET A 70 -16.39 -5.65 -14.92
N GLN A 71 -16.31 -4.47 -14.28
CA GLN A 71 -15.24 -3.49 -14.45
C GLN A 71 -13.88 -4.07 -14.00
N HIS A 72 -13.85 -4.73 -12.86
CA HIS A 72 -12.66 -5.36 -12.29
C HIS A 72 -12.20 -6.58 -13.12
N ILE A 73 -13.14 -7.42 -13.55
CA ILE A 73 -12.83 -8.56 -14.41
C ILE A 73 -12.31 -8.10 -15.78
N ILE A 74 -12.84 -6.99 -16.33
CA ILE A 74 -12.32 -6.37 -17.54
C ILE A 74 -10.90 -5.82 -17.33
N GLU A 75 -10.65 -5.19 -16.20
CA GLU A 75 -9.31 -4.70 -15.84
C GLU A 75 -8.27 -5.82 -15.95
N HIS A 76 -8.49 -6.94 -15.25
CA HIS A 76 -7.62 -8.10 -15.29
C HIS A 76 -7.50 -8.70 -16.70
N SER A 77 -8.63 -8.95 -17.35
CA SER A 77 -8.71 -9.61 -18.65
C SER A 77 -8.06 -8.81 -19.79
N THR A 78 -8.11 -7.48 -19.72
CA THR A 78 -7.53 -6.57 -20.73
C THR A 78 -6.02 -6.77 -20.84
N LEU A 79 -5.34 -7.08 -19.75
CA LEU A 79 -3.89 -7.30 -19.73
C LEU A 79 -3.46 -8.72 -20.09
N CYS A 80 -4.42 -9.61 -20.44
CA CYS A 80 -4.18 -11.01 -20.81
C CYS A 80 -4.05 -11.22 -22.33
N GLY A 81 -3.23 -10.39 -23.00
CA GLY A 81 -2.96 -10.48 -24.42
C GLY A 81 -3.69 -9.46 -25.28
N SER A 82 -3.12 -9.18 -26.45
CA SER A 82 -3.68 -8.20 -27.37
C SER A 82 -3.34 -8.50 -28.83
N ARG A 83 -3.88 -7.71 -29.74
CA ARG A 83 -3.68 -7.83 -31.20
C ARG A 83 -2.21 -7.84 -31.61
N LYS A 84 -1.40 -6.89 -31.13
CA LYS A 84 0.04 -6.83 -31.40
C LYS A 84 0.82 -7.87 -30.60
N TYR A 85 0.35 -8.14 -29.38
CA TYR A 85 1.02 -8.94 -28.35
C TYR A 85 0.16 -10.15 -27.93
N PRO A 86 -0.02 -11.16 -28.80
CA PRO A 86 -0.93 -12.28 -28.55
C PRO A 86 -0.30 -13.36 -27.66
N VAL A 87 0.32 -12.93 -26.57
CA VAL A 87 0.79 -13.80 -25.48
C VAL A 87 -0.26 -13.83 -24.38
N LYS A 88 -0.31 -14.89 -23.60
CA LYS A 88 -1.34 -15.05 -22.55
C LYS A 88 -1.28 -13.98 -21.47
N ASP A 89 -0.08 -13.49 -21.18
CA ASP A 89 0.13 -12.52 -20.11
C ASP A 89 1.27 -11.54 -20.48
N PRO A 90 1.00 -10.54 -21.34
CA PRO A 90 1.98 -9.50 -21.67
C PRO A 90 2.43 -8.70 -20.43
N PHE A 91 1.55 -8.53 -19.44
CA PHE A 91 1.85 -7.85 -18.19
C PHE A 91 2.98 -8.54 -17.43
N VAL A 92 2.86 -9.86 -17.25
CA VAL A 92 3.91 -10.66 -16.59
C VAL A 92 5.21 -10.66 -17.40
N GLU A 93 5.13 -10.69 -18.74
CA GLU A 93 6.31 -10.62 -19.59
C GLU A 93 7.04 -9.25 -19.44
N LEU A 94 6.28 -8.17 -19.26
CA LEU A 94 6.86 -6.86 -18.94
C LEU A 94 7.44 -6.82 -17.52
N CYS A 95 6.78 -7.37 -16.52
CA CYS A 95 7.32 -7.50 -15.17
C CYS A 95 8.65 -8.26 -15.14
N LYS A 96 8.81 -9.27 -15.99
CA LYS A 96 10.04 -10.04 -16.14
C LYS A 96 11.16 -9.26 -16.83
N GLY A 97 10.85 -8.36 -17.76
CA GLY A 97 11.84 -7.87 -18.72
C GLY A 97 11.83 -6.37 -19.03
N SER A 98 11.29 -5.53 -18.17
CA SER A 98 11.22 -4.08 -18.29
C SER A 98 12.02 -3.38 -17.19
N LEU A 99 12.43 -2.13 -17.42
CA LEU A 99 12.97 -1.22 -16.40
C LEU A 99 11.85 -0.33 -15.82
N ASN A 100 10.66 -0.85 -15.77
CA ASN A 100 9.54 -0.13 -15.23
C ASN A 100 9.78 0.29 -13.76
N THR A 101 9.26 1.44 -13.42
CA THR A 101 9.20 1.92 -12.03
C THR A 101 7.80 1.77 -11.46
N PHE A 102 6.83 1.49 -12.34
CA PHE A 102 5.46 1.16 -11.99
C PHE A 102 4.77 0.49 -13.18
N LEU A 103 4.09 -0.62 -12.92
CA LEU A 103 3.17 -1.32 -13.82
C LEU A 103 1.99 -1.79 -13.01
N ASN A 104 0.78 -1.36 -13.35
CA ASN A 104 -0.45 -1.85 -12.73
C ASN A 104 -1.67 -1.51 -13.59
N ALA A 105 -2.83 -2.01 -13.16
CA ALA A 105 -4.14 -1.50 -13.51
C ALA A 105 -4.93 -1.34 -12.20
N MET A 106 -5.95 -0.51 -12.18
CA MET A 106 -6.71 -0.17 -10.97
C MET A 106 -8.17 0.12 -11.31
N THR A 107 -9.09 -0.58 -10.67
CA THR A 107 -10.52 -0.31 -10.72
C THR A 107 -10.96 0.47 -9.48
N TYR A 108 -11.60 1.60 -9.71
CA TYR A 108 -12.21 2.49 -8.72
C TYR A 108 -13.74 2.41 -8.84
N PRO A 109 -14.50 3.06 -7.95
CA PRO A 109 -15.97 3.04 -8.02
C PRO A 109 -16.57 3.52 -9.33
N ASP A 110 -15.88 4.33 -10.13
CA ASP A 110 -16.42 4.93 -11.36
C ASP A 110 -15.41 5.05 -12.50
N LYS A 111 -14.20 4.55 -12.32
CA LYS A 111 -13.13 4.60 -13.33
C LYS A 111 -12.22 3.38 -13.25
N THR A 112 -11.67 3.00 -14.39
CA THR A 112 -10.60 1.99 -14.48
C THR A 112 -9.40 2.63 -15.18
N VAL A 113 -8.21 2.53 -14.59
CA VAL A 113 -7.00 3.20 -15.07
C VAL A 113 -5.85 2.21 -15.27
N TYR A 114 -5.03 2.45 -16.27
CA TYR A 114 -3.93 1.60 -16.69
C TYR A 114 -2.62 2.42 -16.68
N PRO A 115 -1.99 2.65 -15.52
CA PRO A 115 -0.78 3.46 -15.39
C PRO A 115 0.49 2.63 -15.54
N VAL A 116 1.48 3.23 -16.21
CA VAL A 116 2.83 2.71 -16.32
C VAL A 116 3.87 3.83 -16.14
N ALA A 117 5.04 3.48 -15.63
CA ALA A 117 6.14 4.43 -15.47
C ALA A 117 7.51 3.80 -15.73
N SER A 118 8.42 4.59 -16.29
CA SER A 118 9.83 4.21 -16.48
C SER A 118 10.75 5.42 -16.57
N CYS A 119 11.94 5.31 -16.00
CA CYS A 119 13.02 6.28 -16.22
C CYS A 119 13.72 6.11 -17.58
N ASN A 120 13.64 4.92 -18.16
CA ASN A 120 14.23 4.63 -19.45
C ASN A 120 13.26 4.99 -20.58
N MET A 121 13.69 5.84 -21.56
CA MET A 121 12.81 6.29 -22.64
C MET A 121 12.40 5.18 -23.61
N ALA A 122 13.29 4.24 -23.90
CA ALA A 122 12.96 3.12 -24.80
C ALA A 122 11.97 2.19 -24.13
N ASP A 123 12.18 1.87 -22.86
CA ASP A 123 11.26 1.09 -22.04
C ASP A 123 9.89 1.78 -21.91
N PHE A 124 9.87 3.07 -21.59
CA PHE A 124 8.64 3.87 -21.51
C PHE A 124 7.80 3.78 -22.79
N LYS A 125 8.43 3.87 -23.95
CA LYS A 125 7.76 3.69 -25.25
C LYS A 125 7.20 2.30 -25.43
N ASN A 126 7.95 1.29 -25.04
CA ASN A 126 7.57 -0.12 -25.14
C ASN A 126 6.35 -0.45 -24.26
N ILE A 127 6.41 -0.06 -22.97
CA ILE A 127 5.31 -0.35 -22.06
C ILE A 127 4.03 0.45 -22.39
N MET A 128 4.19 1.68 -22.89
CA MET A 128 3.08 2.49 -23.40
C MET A 128 2.39 1.80 -24.59
N ASP A 129 3.14 1.27 -25.56
CA ASP A 129 2.57 0.57 -26.74
C ASP A 129 1.84 -0.71 -26.34
N VAL A 130 2.41 -1.50 -25.43
CA VAL A 130 1.75 -2.73 -24.94
C VAL A 130 0.43 -2.40 -24.25
N TYR A 131 0.38 -1.36 -23.40
CA TYR A 131 -0.84 -0.98 -22.69
C TYR A 131 -1.89 -0.38 -23.63
N MET A 132 -1.48 0.45 -24.58
CA MET A 132 -2.40 1.01 -25.57
C MET A 132 -3.03 -0.07 -26.46
N ASP A 133 -2.25 -1.07 -26.90
CA ASP A 133 -2.81 -2.18 -27.69
C ASP A 133 -3.70 -3.09 -26.83
N ALA A 134 -3.34 -3.32 -25.57
CA ALA A 134 -4.13 -4.12 -24.64
C ALA A 134 -5.51 -3.51 -24.41
N VAL A 135 -5.60 -2.22 -24.07
CA VAL A 135 -6.89 -1.57 -23.74
C VAL A 135 -7.83 -1.42 -24.94
N PHE A 136 -7.30 -1.27 -26.16
CA PHE A 136 -8.16 -1.11 -27.34
C PHE A 136 -8.41 -2.38 -28.13
N TYR A 137 -7.51 -3.36 -28.06
CA TYR A 137 -7.56 -4.58 -28.87
C TYR A 137 -7.19 -5.83 -28.05
N PRO A 138 -7.88 -6.08 -26.90
CA PRO A 138 -7.55 -7.20 -26.02
C PRO A 138 -7.89 -8.56 -26.66
N ALA A 139 -7.12 -9.58 -26.29
CA ALA A 139 -7.32 -10.95 -26.80
C ALA A 139 -8.57 -11.64 -26.23
N MET A 140 -9.19 -11.11 -25.20
CA MET A 140 -10.40 -11.68 -24.58
C MET A 140 -11.60 -11.78 -25.52
N TYR A 141 -11.57 -11.10 -26.67
CA TYR A 141 -12.59 -11.27 -27.71
C TYR A 141 -12.53 -12.60 -28.45
N GLU A 142 -11.34 -13.21 -28.50
CA GLU A 142 -11.07 -14.44 -29.22
C GLU A 142 -10.90 -15.63 -28.27
N HIS A 143 -10.64 -15.38 -26.97
CA HIS A 143 -10.33 -16.37 -25.94
C HIS A 143 -11.21 -16.20 -24.71
N GLU A 144 -12.35 -16.92 -24.67
CA GLU A 144 -13.24 -16.95 -23.50
C GLU A 144 -12.55 -17.51 -22.24
N GLU A 145 -11.50 -18.28 -22.42
CA GLU A 145 -10.68 -18.84 -21.32
C GLU A 145 -10.11 -17.73 -20.42
N ILE A 146 -9.83 -16.53 -20.96
CA ILE A 146 -9.36 -15.36 -20.20
C ILE A 146 -10.43 -14.94 -19.21
N PHE A 147 -11.68 -14.80 -19.64
CA PHE A 147 -12.79 -14.47 -18.76
C PHE A 147 -12.98 -15.54 -17.66
N LYS A 148 -12.88 -16.82 -18.01
CA LYS A 148 -13.02 -17.94 -17.06
C LYS A 148 -11.88 -17.96 -16.04
N GLN A 149 -10.68 -17.63 -16.44
CA GLN A 149 -9.51 -17.60 -15.58
C GLN A 149 -9.55 -16.39 -14.62
N GLU A 150 -9.72 -15.19 -15.17
CA GLU A 150 -9.65 -13.95 -14.39
C GLU A 150 -10.95 -13.65 -13.65
N GLY A 151 -12.09 -13.93 -14.24
CA GLY A 151 -13.40 -13.65 -13.63
C GLY A 151 -13.87 -14.80 -12.74
N TRP A 152 -14.64 -15.72 -13.35
CA TRP A 152 -15.18 -16.87 -12.66
C TRP A 152 -15.53 -18.02 -13.61
N HIS A 153 -15.55 -19.25 -13.09
CA HIS A 153 -16.02 -20.44 -13.78
C HIS A 153 -16.52 -21.52 -12.80
N TYR A 154 -17.30 -22.49 -13.32
CA TYR A 154 -17.57 -23.72 -12.58
C TYR A 154 -16.35 -24.62 -12.65
N GLU A 155 -15.85 -25.09 -11.52
CA GLU A 155 -14.80 -26.10 -11.45
C GLU A 155 -15.37 -27.45 -11.00
N LEU A 156 -15.18 -28.50 -11.83
CA LEU A 156 -15.58 -29.87 -11.53
C LEU A 156 -14.47 -30.83 -12.01
N GLU A 157 -13.74 -31.44 -11.07
CA GLU A 157 -12.60 -32.35 -11.37
C GLU A 157 -13.05 -33.70 -11.96
N ASP A 158 -14.11 -34.23 -11.40
CA ASP A 158 -14.78 -35.47 -11.91
C ASP A 158 -16.30 -35.39 -11.64
N VAL A 159 -17.05 -36.26 -12.30
CA VAL A 159 -18.52 -36.25 -12.28
C VAL A 159 -19.09 -36.44 -10.85
N ASP A 160 -18.40 -37.21 -10.00
CA ASP A 160 -18.80 -37.47 -8.61
C ASP A 160 -18.25 -36.41 -7.63
N GLY A 161 -17.27 -35.61 -8.05
CA GLY A 161 -16.64 -34.55 -7.23
C GLY A 161 -17.58 -33.43 -6.83
N GLU A 162 -17.13 -32.54 -5.97
CA GLU A 162 -17.87 -31.33 -5.60
C GLU A 162 -17.76 -30.28 -6.71
N LEU A 163 -18.88 -29.60 -7.01
CA LEU A 163 -18.91 -28.46 -7.92
C LEU A 163 -18.55 -27.20 -7.11
N ALA A 164 -17.62 -26.42 -7.61
CA ALA A 164 -17.18 -25.17 -6.97
C ALA A 164 -17.18 -23.99 -7.97
N TYR A 165 -17.18 -22.78 -7.46
CA TYR A 165 -16.78 -21.58 -8.21
C TYR A 165 -15.27 -21.37 -8.03
N ASN A 166 -14.61 -20.94 -9.11
CA ASN A 166 -13.21 -20.55 -9.10
C ASN A 166 -12.97 -19.39 -10.08
N GLY A 167 -11.90 -18.63 -9.88
CA GLY A 167 -11.49 -17.48 -10.70
C GLY A 167 -10.69 -16.49 -9.87
N VAL A 168 -9.79 -15.74 -10.51
CA VAL A 168 -8.86 -14.85 -9.79
C VAL A 168 -9.62 -13.74 -9.05
N VAL A 169 -10.46 -12.97 -9.76
CA VAL A 169 -11.25 -11.88 -9.15
C VAL A 169 -12.28 -12.42 -8.16
N PHE A 170 -12.92 -13.54 -8.45
CA PHE A 170 -13.86 -14.18 -7.53
C PHE A 170 -13.19 -14.50 -6.18
N ASN A 171 -12.03 -15.12 -6.19
CA ASN A 171 -11.28 -15.48 -4.98
C ASN A 171 -10.72 -14.25 -4.26
N GLU A 172 -10.27 -13.25 -5.02
CA GLU A 172 -9.82 -11.98 -4.46
C GLU A 172 -10.93 -11.30 -3.66
N MET A 173 -12.11 -11.19 -4.25
CA MET A 173 -13.25 -10.53 -3.61
C MET A 173 -13.77 -11.31 -2.40
N LYS A 174 -13.69 -12.65 -2.38
CA LYS A 174 -13.92 -13.42 -1.15
C LYS A 174 -12.96 -12.99 -0.03
N GLY A 175 -11.70 -12.70 -0.37
CA GLY A 175 -10.72 -12.18 0.59
C GLY A 175 -11.05 -10.75 1.06
N VAL A 176 -11.48 -9.86 0.16
CA VAL A 176 -11.92 -8.49 0.50
C VAL A 176 -13.09 -8.53 1.49
N TYR A 177 -14.13 -9.30 1.19
CA TYR A 177 -15.32 -9.42 2.04
C TYR A 177 -15.08 -10.17 3.38
N SER A 178 -13.87 -10.68 3.60
CA SER A 178 -13.44 -11.20 4.90
C SER A 178 -12.91 -10.11 5.85
N SER A 179 -12.71 -8.88 5.35
CA SER A 179 -12.25 -7.74 6.14
C SER A 179 -13.43 -6.89 6.61
N ALA A 180 -13.53 -6.64 7.91
CA ALA A 180 -14.60 -5.79 8.48
C ALA A 180 -14.52 -4.34 7.98
N ASP A 181 -13.30 -3.81 7.77
CA ASP A 181 -13.09 -2.45 7.24
C ASP A 181 -13.61 -2.33 5.80
N ASP A 182 -13.36 -3.34 4.95
CA ASP A 182 -13.83 -3.35 3.55
C ASP A 182 -15.37 -3.53 3.50
N VAL A 183 -15.93 -4.38 4.35
CA VAL A 183 -17.38 -4.55 4.50
C VAL A 183 -18.06 -3.25 4.95
N LEU A 184 -17.44 -2.51 5.91
CA LEU A 184 -17.93 -1.20 6.35
C LEU A 184 -17.92 -0.19 5.20
N SER A 185 -16.82 -0.11 4.46
CA SER A 185 -16.68 0.77 3.30
C SER A 185 -17.77 0.49 2.26
N ARG A 186 -17.96 -0.79 1.91
CA ARG A 186 -18.99 -1.22 0.96
C ARG A 186 -20.39 -0.78 1.39
N TYR A 187 -20.77 -1.06 2.63
CA TYR A 187 -22.10 -0.68 3.11
C TYR A 187 -22.28 0.83 3.28
N THR A 188 -21.21 1.57 3.54
CA THR A 188 -21.23 3.05 3.54
C THR A 188 -21.69 3.58 2.17
N PHE A 189 -21.06 3.08 1.09
CA PHE A 189 -21.45 3.49 -0.28
C PHE A 189 -22.86 3.08 -0.66
N VAL A 190 -23.23 1.81 -0.42
CA VAL A 190 -24.60 1.32 -0.69
C VAL A 190 -25.66 2.16 0.00
N SER A 191 -25.40 2.56 1.24
CA SER A 191 -26.38 3.28 2.06
C SER A 191 -26.45 4.77 1.70
N LEU A 192 -25.32 5.39 1.36
CA LEU A 192 -25.27 6.81 0.97
C LEU A 192 -25.77 7.08 -0.46
N PHE A 193 -25.61 6.13 -1.38
CA PHE A 193 -25.83 6.34 -2.81
C PHE A 193 -26.87 5.39 -3.44
N PRO A 194 -28.06 5.22 -2.86
CA PRO A 194 -29.03 4.21 -3.31
C PRO A 194 -29.57 4.46 -4.74
N ASP A 195 -29.52 5.69 -5.24
CA ASP A 195 -30.01 6.08 -6.55
C ASP A 195 -28.90 6.37 -7.58
N SER A 196 -27.63 6.28 -7.15
CA SER A 196 -26.43 6.44 -7.99
C SER A 196 -25.78 5.08 -8.30
N GLU A 197 -24.87 5.06 -9.26
CA GLU A 197 -24.05 3.92 -9.65
C GLU A 197 -23.18 3.43 -8.48
N TYR A 198 -22.81 4.29 -7.58
CA TYR A 198 -22.03 3.97 -6.37
C TYR A 198 -22.71 3.00 -5.40
N LYS A 199 -24.01 2.72 -5.55
CA LYS A 199 -24.65 1.62 -4.82
C LYS A 199 -24.10 0.24 -5.20
N ASN A 200 -23.55 0.13 -6.41
CA ASN A 200 -23.02 -1.11 -6.95
C ASN A 200 -21.52 -1.25 -6.63
N GLU A 201 -21.03 -2.50 -6.54
CA GLU A 201 -19.64 -2.82 -6.26
C GLU A 201 -18.85 -3.01 -7.56
N SER A 202 -18.00 -2.06 -7.92
CA SER A 202 -17.16 -2.17 -9.12
C SER A 202 -16.16 -3.32 -9.05
N GLY A 203 -15.70 -3.67 -7.85
CA GLY A 203 -14.84 -4.82 -7.59
C GLY A 203 -15.56 -6.16 -7.72
N GLY A 204 -16.86 -6.18 -7.48
CA GLY A 204 -17.73 -7.35 -7.53
C GLY A 204 -18.05 -7.96 -6.16
N ASP A 205 -19.32 -8.28 -5.95
CA ASP A 205 -19.76 -9.05 -4.80
C ASP A 205 -19.64 -10.56 -5.13
N PRO A 206 -18.96 -11.37 -4.29
CA PRO A 206 -18.83 -12.81 -4.53
C PRO A 206 -20.15 -13.55 -4.74
N GLU A 207 -21.27 -13.08 -4.17
CA GLU A 207 -22.60 -13.66 -4.41
C GLU A 207 -23.19 -13.23 -5.79
N ALA A 208 -22.69 -12.17 -6.40
CA ALA A 208 -23.17 -11.65 -7.69
C ALA A 208 -22.23 -11.98 -8.85
N ILE A 209 -20.92 -12.06 -8.65
CA ILE A 209 -19.92 -12.36 -9.69
C ILE A 209 -20.32 -13.56 -10.57
N PRO A 210 -20.82 -14.71 -10.02
CA PRO A 210 -21.21 -15.87 -10.82
C PRO A 210 -22.43 -15.67 -11.74
N GLN A 211 -23.02 -14.48 -11.73
CA GLN A 211 -24.13 -14.13 -12.63
C GLN A 211 -23.66 -13.44 -13.91
N LEU A 212 -22.39 -12.95 -13.94
CA LEU A 212 -21.82 -12.30 -15.10
C LEU A 212 -21.65 -13.28 -16.26
N LYS A 213 -22.14 -12.88 -17.43
CA LYS A 213 -22.02 -13.63 -18.66
C LYS A 213 -20.93 -13.05 -19.57
N TYR A 214 -20.25 -13.91 -20.28
CA TYR A 214 -19.21 -13.50 -21.22
C TYR A 214 -19.71 -12.54 -22.30
N GLU A 215 -20.94 -12.71 -22.81
CA GLU A 215 -21.51 -11.82 -23.82
C GLU A 215 -21.71 -10.39 -23.29
N ASP A 216 -22.17 -10.23 -22.05
CA ASP A 216 -22.38 -8.93 -21.41
C ASP A 216 -21.02 -8.25 -21.12
N PHE A 217 -20.04 -9.03 -20.66
CA PHE A 217 -18.67 -8.61 -20.45
C PHE A 217 -18.01 -8.07 -21.74
N ILE A 218 -18.10 -8.79 -22.85
CA ILE A 218 -17.55 -8.36 -24.14
C ILE A 218 -18.29 -7.12 -24.66
N LYS A 219 -19.60 -7.06 -24.46
CA LYS A 219 -20.40 -5.90 -24.87
C LYS A 219 -19.99 -4.63 -24.14
N TYR A 220 -19.81 -4.72 -22.81
CA TYR A 220 -19.41 -3.59 -21.99
C TYR A 220 -18.06 -3.02 -22.43
N HIS A 221 -17.04 -3.87 -22.62
CA HIS A 221 -15.75 -3.41 -23.10
C HIS A 221 -15.84 -2.70 -24.44
N LYS A 222 -16.59 -3.23 -25.42
CA LYS A 222 -16.78 -2.58 -26.73
C LYS A 222 -17.41 -1.19 -26.64
N GLU A 223 -18.30 -0.98 -25.67
CA GLU A 223 -19.00 0.30 -25.46
C GLU A 223 -18.13 1.29 -24.70
N TYR A 224 -17.54 0.89 -23.57
CA TYR A 224 -16.87 1.81 -22.64
C TYR A 224 -15.39 2.03 -22.92
N TYR A 225 -14.69 1.06 -23.55
CA TYR A 225 -13.27 1.17 -23.87
C TYR A 225 -13.03 1.78 -25.26
N HIS A 226 -13.64 2.94 -25.47
CA HIS A 226 -13.51 3.72 -26.69
C HIS A 226 -12.77 5.05 -26.41
N PRO A 227 -11.93 5.57 -27.32
CA PRO A 227 -11.19 6.80 -27.08
C PRO A 227 -12.05 8.01 -26.66
N VAL A 228 -13.30 8.11 -27.10
CA VAL A 228 -14.19 9.20 -26.68
C VAL A 228 -14.47 9.20 -25.17
N ASN A 229 -14.35 8.05 -24.51
CA ASN A 229 -14.49 7.87 -23.06
C ASN A 229 -13.15 7.86 -22.33
N SER A 230 -12.02 8.02 -23.05
CA SER A 230 -10.68 7.89 -22.45
C SER A 230 -10.16 9.21 -21.90
N TYR A 231 -9.31 9.06 -20.84
CA TYR A 231 -8.54 10.10 -20.19
C TYR A 231 -7.06 9.68 -20.25
N ILE A 232 -6.35 10.17 -21.28
CA ILE A 232 -4.94 9.85 -21.51
C ILE A 232 -4.08 10.87 -20.77
N TYR A 233 -3.06 10.39 -20.09
CA TYR A 233 -2.14 11.22 -19.31
C TYR A 233 -0.69 10.91 -19.63
N LEU A 234 0.11 11.98 -19.75
CA LEU A 234 1.56 11.92 -19.93
C LEU A 234 2.26 12.87 -18.95
N TYR A 235 3.36 12.40 -18.35
CA TYR A 235 4.11 13.17 -17.36
C TYR A 235 5.63 13.01 -17.57
N GLY A 236 6.36 14.08 -17.28
CA GLY A 236 7.79 14.05 -17.13
C GLY A 236 8.56 14.66 -18.31
N ASP A 237 9.84 14.28 -18.44
CA ASP A 237 10.73 14.69 -19.53
C ASP A 237 10.45 13.86 -20.79
N ILE A 238 9.43 14.30 -21.55
CA ILE A 238 8.96 13.64 -22.77
C ILE A 238 8.98 14.61 -23.94
N ASP A 239 9.16 14.08 -25.14
CA ASP A 239 8.91 14.80 -26.39
C ASP A 239 7.39 14.75 -26.67
N VAL A 240 6.72 15.87 -26.42
CA VAL A 240 5.25 16.00 -26.55
C VAL A 240 4.79 15.74 -27.98
N ASP A 241 5.51 16.30 -28.99
CA ASP A 241 5.12 16.13 -30.40
C ASP A 241 5.23 14.66 -30.82
N GLU A 242 6.34 14.02 -30.51
CA GLU A 242 6.56 12.60 -30.82
C GLU A 242 5.49 11.71 -30.18
N ARG A 243 5.12 11.97 -28.92
CA ARG A 243 4.10 11.16 -28.22
C ARG A 243 2.71 11.37 -28.77
N LEU A 244 2.33 12.60 -29.08
CA LEU A 244 1.02 12.90 -29.69
C LEU A 244 0.91 12.32 -31.11
N GLU A 245 1.97 12.45 -31.92
CA GLU A 245 2.00 11.84 -33.27
C GLU A 245 1.89 10.31 -33.20
N TYR A 246 2.57 9.70 -32.24
CA TYR A 246 2.48 8.26 -32.01
C TYR A 246 1.06 7.81 -31.64
N LEU A 247 0.43 8.49 -30.67
CA LEU A 247 -0.94 8.19 -30.24
C LEU A 247 -1.96 8.33 -31.39
N ASP A 248 -1.82 9.37 -32.21
CA ASP A 248 -2.68 9.58 -33.39
C ASP A 248 -2.50 8.44 -34.41
N ASN A 249 -1.25 8.24 -34.88
CA ASN A 249 -0.94 7.34 -35.98
C ASN A 249 -1.20 5.87 -35.66
N GLU A 250 -0.86 5.42 -34.44
CA GLU A 250 -0.94 4.00 -34.09
C GLU A 250 -2.32 3.58 -33.56
N TYR A 251 -3.06 4.51 -32.96
CA TYR A 251 -4.30 4.16 -32.24
C TYR A 251 -5.48 5.10 -32.52
N LEU A 252 -5.39 6.38 -32.21
CA LEU A 252 -6.56 7.24 -32.10
C LEU A 252 -7.21 7.55 -33.46
N SER A 253 -6.44 7.63 -34.53
CA SER A 253 -6.96 7.86 -35.89
C SER A 253 -7.82 6.71 -36.42
N ALA A 254 -7.74 5.51 -35.80
CA ALA A 254 -8.58 4.38 -36.18
C ALA A 254 -10.04 4.51 -35.72
N PHE A 255 -10.33 5.40 -34.75
CA PHE A 255 -11.65 5.57 -34.13
C PHE A 255 -12.31 6.87 -34.56
N ASP A 256 -13.66 6.88 -34.58
CA ASP A 256 -14.47 8.10 -34.72
C ASP A 256 -15.36 8.29 -33.48
N LYS A 257 -15.38 9.48 -32.92
CA LYS A 257 -16.19 9.81 -31.73
C LYS A 257 -17.69 9.55 -31.87
N ASN A 258 -18.16 9.34 -33.10
CA ASN A 258 -19.56 9.03 -33.40
C ASN A 258 -19.83 7.52 -33.51
N ASP A 259 -18.82 6.65 -33.36
CA ASP A 259 -18.98 5.19 -33.49
C ASP A 259 -19.78 4.59 -32.32
N VAL A 260 -19.74 5.26 -31.17
CA VAL A 260 -20.42 4.83 -29.93
C VAL A 260 -21.23 6.00 -29.32
N ASN A 261 -22.26 5.64 -28.58
CA ASN A 261 -23.00 6.58 -27.73
C ASN A 261 -22.94 6.05 -26.29
N ILE A 262 -22.04 6.61 -25.50
CA ILE A 262 -21.74 6.15 -24.15
C ILE A 262 -22.43 7.08 -23.15
N ASP A 263 -23.19 6.49 -22.23
CA ASP A 263 -23.66 7.15 -21.03
C ASP A 263 -22.82 6.63 -19.84
N ALA A 264 -21.78 7.35 -19.52
CA ALA A 264 -20.86 7.03 -18.43
C ALA A 264 -20.93 8.09 -17.31
N GLU A 265 -21.93 8.98 -17.36
CA GLU A 265 -22.08 9.98 -16.31
C GLU A 265 -22.52 9.33 -15.00
N VAL A 266 -21.88 9.75 -13.90
CA VAL A 266 -22.26 9.32 -12.56
C VAL A 266 -23.46 10.15 -12.11
N THR A 267 -24.53 9.47 -11.74
CA THR A 267 -25.77 10.11 -11.27
C THR A 267 -25.52 10.83 -9.94
N PHE A 268 -25.85 12.12 -9.88
CA PHE A 268 -25.80 12.87 -8.64
C PHE A 268 -26.85 12.32 -7.67
N GLN A 269 -26.44 11.91 -6.48
CA GLN A 269 -27.34 11.49 -5.42
C GLN A 269 -27.87 12.70 -4.67
N GLU A 270 -29.18 12.90 -4.72
CA GLU A 270 -29.83 13.93 -3.93
C GLU A 270 -29.82 13.58 -2.43
N ALA A 271 -29.76 14.59 -1.59
CA ALA A 271 -29.83 14.39 -0.15
C ALA A 271 -31.17 13.73 0.28
N PHE A 272 -31.13 12.97 1.36
CA PHE A 272 -32.33 12.31 1.88
C PHE A 272 -33.29 13.31 2.55
N ASP A 273 -34.53 12.90 2.75
CA ASP A 273 -35.50 13.68 3.53
C ASP A 273 -35.09 13.81 5.00
N ALA A 274 -34.36 12.81 5.54
CA ALA A 274 -33.81 12.78 6.88
C ALA A 274 -32.61 11.81 6.95
N PRO A 275 -31.70 11.96 7.94
CA PRO A 275 -30.63 11.00 8.18
C PRO A 275 -31.12 9.57 8.28
N LYS A 276 -30.33 8.59 7.79
CA LYS A 276 -30.63 7.17 7.84
C LYS A 276 -29.82 6.46 8.89
N TYR A 277 -30.40 5.40 9.45
CA TYR A 277 -29.77 4.55 10.46
C TYR A 277 -29.85 3.10 10.00
N GLU A 278 -28.70 2.45 9.87
CA GLU A 278 -28.61 1.08 9.37
C GLU A 278 -27.77 0.19 10.31
N THR A 279 -28.10 -1.10 10.32
CA THR A 279 -27.28 -2.13 11.00
C THR A 279 -26.96 -3.23 9.99
N ARG A 280 -25.70 -3.63 9.92
CA ARG A 280 -25.16 -4.69 9.08
C ARG A 280 -24.33 -5.64 9.92
N GLU A 281 -24.13 -6.87 9.45
CA GLU A 281 -23.35 -7.89 10.14
C GLU A 281 -22.02 -8.16 9.42
N TYR A 282 -20.95 -8.46 10.18
CA TYR A 282 -19.70 -9.00 9.67
C TYR A 282 -19.31 -10.27 10.44
N ALA A 283 -18.50 -11.13 9.78
CA ALA A 283 -18.10 -12.41 10.33
C ALA A 283 -16.98 -12.27 11.36
N ILE A 284 -17.13 -12.97 12.48
CA ILE A 284 -16.08 -13.21 13.48
C ILE A 284 -16.00 -14.71 13.79
N THR A 285 -14.86 -15.15 14.35
CA THR A 285 -14.68 -16.53 14.82
C THR A 285 -15.40 -16.79 16.14
N ASP A 286 -15.66 -18.07 16.46
CA ASP A 286 -16.26 -18.43 17.75
C ASP A 286 -15.43 -18.00 18.97
N ASP A 287 -14.13 -17.77 18.77
CA ASP A 287 -13.21 -17.33 19.80
C ASP A 287 -13.21 -15.80 20.01
N GLU A 288 -13.80 -15.02 19.11
CA GLU A 288 -13.88 -13.56 19.21
C GLU A 288 -15.17 -13.13 19.90
N PRO A 289 -15.14 -12.08 20.77
CA PRO A 289 -16.35 -11.61 21.45
C PRO A 289 -17.25 -10.81 20.50
N GLU A 290 -18.57 -10.92 20.68
CA GLU A 290 -19.53 -9.98 20.08
C GLU A 290 -19.58 -8.65 20.85
N GLU A 291 -19.30 -8.65 22.15
CA GLU A 291 -19.26 -7.45 22.99
C GLU A 291 -17.97 -6.65 22.71
N ASP A 292 -18.07 -5.33 22.71
CA ASP A 292 -16.98 -4.40 22.42
C ASP A 292 -16.27 -4.68 21.08
N ASN A 293 -17.03 -5.09 20.05
CA ASN A 293 -16.47 -5.41 18.73
C ASN A 293 -17.32 -4.85 17.57
N THR A 294 -18.22 -3.92 17.85
CA THR A 294 -19.02 -3.21 16.84
C THR A 294 -18.25 -2.02 16.29
N TYR A 295 -18.41 -1.77 14.99
CA TYR A 295 -18.00 -0.52 14.35
C TYR A 295 -19.22 0.41 14.29
N LEU A 296 -19.05 1.64 14.72
CA LEU A 296 -20.03 2.71 14.49
C LEU A 296 -19.43 3.74 13.54
N SER A 297 -20.18 4.09 12.51
CA SER A 297 -19.73 5.00 11.46
C SER A 297 -20.78 6.08 11.23
N TYR A 298 -20.36 7.34 11.32
CA TYR A 298 -21.14 8.53 10.98
C TYR A 298 -20.66 9.05 9.64
N ASN A 299 -21.48 8.97 8.60
CA ASN A 299 -21.08 9.20 7.21
C ASN A 299 -21.90 10.31 6.61
N VAL A 300 -21.25 11.32 6.04
CA VAL A 300 -21.90 12.44 5.35
C VAL A 300 -21.30 12.66 3.97
N VAL A 301 -22.15 13.04 3.02
CA VAL A 301 -21.74 13.45 1.66
C VAL A 301 -21.62 14.96 1.61
N ILE A 302 -20.49 15.47 1.09
CA ILE A 302 -20.14 16.89 1.13
C ILE A 302 -19.83 17.44 -0.26
N GLY A 303 -20.77 18.19 -0.85
CA GLY A 303 -20.56 18.91 -2.10
C GLY A 303 -20.13 18.03 -3.27
N THR A 304 -19.21 18.52 -4.10
CA THR A 304 -18.61 17.78 -5.21
C THR A 304 -17.09 17.92 -5.22
N SER A 305 -16.40 16.93 -5.72
CA SER A 305 -14.92 16.90 -5.84
C SER A 305 -14.38 17.95 -6.81
N THR A 306 -15.21 18.59 -7.62
CA THR A 306 -14.81 19.64 -8.59
C THR A 306 -14.60 21.03 -7.97
N ASP A 307 -14.91 21.21 -6.68
CA ASP A 307 -14.62 22.44 -5.91
C ASP A 307 -13.29 22.32 -5.13
N PRO A 308 -12.21 22.97 -5.57
CA PRO A 308 -10.90 22.81 -4.94
C PRO A 308 -10.85 23.40 -3.52
N VAL A 309 -11.66 24.41 -3.21
CA VAL A 309 -11.68 25.02 -1.87
C VAL A 309 -12.31 24.07 -0.85
N SER A 310 -13.47 23.50 -1.17
CA SER A 310 -14.13 22.51 -0.31
C SER A 310 -13.30 21.24 -0.19
N TYR A 311 -12.71 20.76 -1.28
CA TYR A 311 -11.82 19.60 -1.31
C TYR A 311 -10.64 19.72 -0.34
N LEU A 312 -9.91 20.83 -0.37
CA LEU A 312 -8.77 21.06 0.51
C LEU A 312 -9.21 21.44 1.94
N ALA A 313 -10.30 22.21 2.06
CA ALA A 313 -10.85 22.58 3.37
C ALA A 313 -11.27 21.35 4.18
N LEU A 314 -11.87 20.36 3.53
CA LEU A 314 -12.30 19.12 4.18
C LEU A 314 -11.10 18.31 4.71
N GLN A 315 -10.01 18.24 3.96
CA GLN A 315 -8.77 17.59 4.41
C GLN A 315 -8.18 18.30 5.66
N ILE A 316 -8.12 19.64 5.64
CA ILE A 316 -7.62 20.43 6.76
C ILE A 316 -8.56 20.31 7.97
N LEU A 317 -9.86 20.28 7.73
CA LEU A 317 -10.86 20.11 8.78
C LEU A 317 -10.77 18.72 9.42
N ASP A 318 -10.63 17.67 8.62
CA ASP A 318 -10.42 16.31 9.12
C ASP A 318 -9.17 16.21 10.02
N TYR A 319 -8.07 16.84 9.59
CA TYR A 319 -6.89 16.97 10.43
C TYR A 319 -7.23 17.59 11.80
N ALA A 320 -7.97 18.68 11.79
CA ALA A 320 -8.27 19.46 13.01
C ALA A 320 -9.33 18.78 13.91
N LEU A 321 -10.22 17.95 13.37
CA LEU A 321 -11.29 17.27 14.12
C LEU A 321 -10.90 15.88 14.63
N ILE A 322 -10.13 15.10 13.85
CA ILE A 322 -9.90 13.68 14.08
C ILE A 322 -8.41 13.28 14.02
N MET A 323 -7.68 13.69 12.97
CA MET A 323 -6.34 13.14 12.72
C MET A 323 -5.31 13.60 13.75
N ALA A 324 -5.33 14.89 14.13
CA ALA A 324 -4.36 15.43 15.07
C ALA A 324 -4.51 14.79 16.45
N PRO A 325 -3.39 14.49 17.16
CA PRO A 325 -3.46 14.10 18.55
C PRO A 325 -4.19 15.17 19.41
N GLY A 326 -5.20 14.72 20.17
CA GLY A 326 -6.04 15.62 20.96
C GLY A 326 -7.03 16.46 20.14
N ALA A 327 -7.30 16.07 18.91
CA ALA A 327 -8.37 16.65 18.10
C ALA A 327 -9.72 16.55 18.84
N PRO A 328 -10.53 17.62 18.86
CA PRO A 328 -11.66 17.74 19.79
C PRO A 328 -12.71 16.65 19.62
N LEU A 329 -13.07 16.29 18.41
CA LEU A 329 -14.09 15.29 18.15
C LEU A 329 -13.59 13.88 18.49
N LYS A 330 -12.36 13.56 18.13
CA LYS A 330 -11.72 12.31 18.54
C LYS A 330 -11.67 12.18 20.06
N GLN A 331 -11.22 13.23 20.76
CA GLN A 331 -11.08 13.21 22.21
C GLN A 331 -12.45 13.08 22.90
N ALA A 332 -13.48 13.76 22.39
CA ALA A 332 -14.83 13.68 22.94
C ALA A 332 -15.40 12.25 22.88
N LEU A 333 -15.17 11.54 21.78
CA LEU A 333 -15.61 10.13 21.64
C LEU A 333 -14.85 9.19 22.59
N ILE A 334 -13.52 9.37 22.70
CA ILE A 334 -12.68 8.61 23.64
C ILE A 334 -13.11 8.89 25.10
N ASP A 335 -13.30 10.15 25.46
CA ASP A 335 -13.71 10.54 26.84
C ASP A 335 -15.12 10.05 27.17
N ALA A 336 -15.99 9.91 26.18
CA ALA A 336 -17.28 9.29 26.33
C ALA A 336 -17.20 7.76 26.51
N GLY A 337 -16.04 7.14 26.29
CA GLY A 337 -15.85 5.68 26.33
C GLY A 337 -16.58 4.97 25.21
N ILE A 338 -16.67 5.56 24.03
CA ILE A 338 -17.31 4.96 22.84
C ILE A 338 -16.21 4.39 21.94
N GLY A 339 -16.00 3.09 22.03
CA GLY A 339 -14.93 2.38 21.34
C GLY A 339 -13.53 2.72 21.84
N THR A 340 -12.53 2.14 21.20
CA THR A 340 -11.11 2.27 21.60
C THR A 340 -10.22 2.90 20.51
N ASP A 341 -10.57 2.76 19.23
CA ASP A 341 -9.91 3.48 18.13
C ASP A 341 -10.92 4.33 17.37
N VAL A 342 -10.66 5.64 17.35
CA VAL A 342 -11.45 6.62 16.61
C VAL A 342 -10.60 7.15 15.47
N TYR A 343 -11.13 7.08 14.24
CA TYR A 343 -10.47 7.56 13.04
C TYR A 343 -11.50 8.08 12.03
N SER A 344 -11.02 8.69 10.98
CA SER A 344 -11.84 9.17 9.86
C SER A 344 -11.39 8.53 8.57
N VAL A 345 -12.34 8.44 7.65
CA VAL A 345 -12.09 8.14 6.24
C VAL A 345 -12.64 9.28 5.41
N LEU A 346 -11.81 9.82 4.54
CA LEU A 346 -12.17 10.87 3.62
C LEU A 346 -12.00 10.32 2.20
N GLU A 347 -13.12 10.00 1.54
CA GLU A 347 -13.13 9.54 0.16
C GLU A 347 -13.41 10.72 -0.76
N THR A 348 -12.37 11.16 -1.46
CA THR A 348 -12.44 12.31 -2.39
C THR A 348 -12.32 11.91 -3.84
N SER A 349 -12.03 10.64 -4.13
CA SER A 349 -11.82 10.12 -5.50
C SER A 349 -13.12 9.77 -6.23
N VAL A 350 -14.24 10.21 -5.69
CA VAL A 350 -15.61 10.03 -6.21
C VAL A 350 -16.28 11.39 -6.48
N TYR A 351 -17.36 11.41 -7.26
CA TYR A 351 -18.02 12.67 -7.66
C TYR A 351 -18.51 13.49 -6.47
N GLN A 352 -19.10 12.83 -5.49
CA GLN A 352 -19.59 13.47 -4.26
C GLN A 352 -18.76 12.93 -3.09
N PRO A 353 -17.79 13.70 -2.56
CA PRO A 353 -16.91 13.26 -1.47
C PRO A 353 -17.67 12.79 -0.24
N VAL A 354 -17.17 11.72 0.36
CA VAL A 354 -17.71 11.13 1.60
C VAL A 354 -16.76 11.40 2.76
N TYR A 355 -17.27 11.92 3.85
CA TYR A 355 -16.56 12.05 5.11
C TYR A 355 -17.17 11.11 6.15
N SER A 356 -16.37 10.19 6.65
CA SER A 356 -16.77 9.19 7.62
C SER A 356 -15.98 9.35 8.92
N ILE A 357 -16.70 9.39 10.05
CA ILE A 357 -16.15 9.35 11.41
C ILE A 357 -16.46 7.96 11.96
N ILE A 358 -15.44 7.20 12.30
CA ILE A 358 -15.56 5.79 12.65
C ILE A 358 -14.98 5.53 14.03
N THR A 359 -15.67 4.70 14.82
CA THR A 359 -15.09 4.12 16.04
C THR A 359 -15.19 2.60 15.99
N LYS A 360 -14.11 1.93 16.42
CA LYS A 360 -14.00 0.48 16.57
C LYS A 360 -14.11 0.07 18.04
N ASN A 361 -14.42 -1.20 18.25
CA ASN A 361 -14.54 -1.79 19.57
C ASN A 361 -15.60 -1.08 20.44
N ALA A 362 -16.73 -0.73 19.83
CA ALA A 362 -17.91 -0.18 20.47
C ALA A 362 -19.00 -1.26 20.59
N ASN A 363 -20.16 -0.88 21.07
CA ASN A 363 -21.37 -1.71 21.07
C ASN A 363 -22.47 -1.03 20.25
N GLU A 364 -23.37 -1.80 19.65
CA GLU A 364 -24.53 -1.24 18.93
C GLU A 364 -25.38 -0.32 19.82
N SER A 365 -25.47 -0.64 21.11
CA SER A 365 -26.17 0.19 22.10
C SER A 365 -25.56 1.59 22.31
N ASP A 366 -24.32 1.83 21.86
CA ASP A 366 -23.65 3.12 21.95
C ASP A 366 -24.03 4.06 20.82
N ARG A 367 -24.75 3.61 19.78
CA ARG A 367 -25.06 4.38 18.58
C ARG A 367 -25.65 5.75 18.86
N ASP A 368 -26.71 5.83 19.65
CA ASP A 368 -27.39 7.10 19.92
C ASP A 368 -26.49 8.07 20.73
N ARG A 369 -25.65 7.52 21.61
CA ARG A 369 -24.64 8.30 22.33
C ARG A 369 -23.50 8.76 21.42
N PHE A 370 -23.09 7.94 20.48
CA PHE A 370 -22.09 8.25 19.46
C PHE A 370 -22.53 9.44 18.61
N ILE A 371 -23.74 9.41 18.05
CA ILE A 371 -24.33 10.51 17.29
C ILE A 371 -24.37 11.77 18.12
N LYS A 372 -24.90 11.68 19.35
CA LYS A 372 -25.04 12.84 20.24
C LYS A 372 -23.69 13.50 20.57
N VAL A 373 -22.64 12.72 20.81
CA VAL A 373 -21.30 13.26 21.11
C VAL A 373 -20.74 13.99 19.89
N ILE A 374 -20.94 13.46 18.68
CA ILE A 374 -20.52 14.12 17.43
C ILE A 374 -21.26 15.45 17.26
N GLU A 375 -22.58 15.46 17.30
CA GLU A 375 -23.41 16.64 17.10
C GLU A 375 -23.17 17.72 18.16
N ASP A 376 -23.08 17.32 19.43
CA ASP A 376 -22.82 18.26 20.55
C ASP A 376 -21.44 18.89 20.39
N THR A 377 -20.40 18.10 20.00
CA THR A 377 -19.03 18.59 19.82
C THR A 377 -18.93 19.53 18.62
N LEU A 378 -19.53 19.16 17.48
CA LEU A 378 -19.53 20.02 16.29
C LEU A 378 -20.29 21.33 16.55
N SER A 379 -21.44 21.27 17.25
CA SER A 379 -22.21 22.45 17.65
C SER A 379 -21.45 23.37 18.61
N ASP A 380 -20.68 22.78 19.53
CA ASP A 380 -19.81 23.54 20.43
C ASP A 380 -18.69 24.26 19.66
N ILE A 381 -18.07 23.55 18.68
CA ILE A 381 -17.05 24.14 17.81
C ILE A 381 -17.62 25.32 17.00
N VAL A 382 -18.80 25.16 16.39
CA VAL A 382 -19.44 26.25 15.64
C VAL A 382 -19.70 27.46 16.53
N LYS A 383 -20.13 27.24 17.78
CA LYS A 383 -20.45 28.31 18.72
C LYS A 383 -19.21 28.99 19.32
N ASN A 384 -18.20 28.21 19.70
CA ASN A 384 -17.04 28.70 20.50
C ASN A 384 -15.77 28.87 19.66
N GLY A 385 -15.75 28.40 18.43
CA GLY A 385 -14.63 28.45 17.50
C GLY A 385 -13.72 27.23 17.58
N LEU A 386 -13.14 26.85 16.45
CA LEU A 386 -12.08 25.86 16.35
C LEU A 386 -10.73 26.46 16.75
N SER A 387 -9.86 25.67 17.36
CA SER A 387 -8.53 26.15 17.73
C SER A 387 -7.76 26.69 16.52
N LYS A 388 -7.53 28.01 16.50
CA LYS A 388 -6.75 28.67 15.43
C LYS A 388 -5.36 28.08 15.25
N ARG A 389 -4.77 27.58 16.33
CA ARG A 389 -3.45 26.95 16.32
C ARG A 389 -3.52 25.58 15.63
N MET A 390 -4.56 24.80 15.87
CA MET A 390 -4.79 23.50 15.23
C MET A 390 -5.11 23.66 13.74
N VAL A 391 -5.94 24.64 13.38
CA VAL A 391 -6.21 24.98 11.97
C VAL A 391 -4.92 25.38 11.26
N LYS A 392 -4.09 26.24 11.87
CA LYS A 392 -2.78 26.63 11.31
C LYS A 392 -1.85 25.42 11.15
N ALA A 393 -1.84 24.52 12.13
CA ALA A 393 -1.05 23.29 12.04
C ALA A 393 -1.53 22.40 10.88
N GLY A 394 -2.85 22.24 10.69
CA GLY A 394 -3.42 21.50 9.57
C GLY A 394 -3.09 22.11 8.21
N ILE A 395 -3.24 23.43 8.06
CA ILE A 395 -2.86 24.12 6.82
C ILE A 395 -1.38 23.90 6.51
N ASN A 396 -0.49 24.11 7.46
CA ASN A 396 0.95 23.94 7.26
C ASN A 396 1.33 22.47 6.98
N TYR A 397 0.67 21.52 7.65
CA TYR A 397 0.86 20.08 7.41
C TYR A 397 0.59 19.71 5.95
N TYR A 398 -0.55 20.14 5.41
CA TYR A 398 -0.89 19.86 4.02
C TYR A 398 -0.02 20.66 3.04
N GLU A 399 0.25 21.94 3.30
CA GLU A 399 1.14 22.76 2.46
C GLU A 399 2.56 22.15 2.39
N PHE A 400 3.09 21.66 3.50
CA PHE A 400 4.38 20.96 3.50
C PHE A 400 4.32 19.67 2.68
N LYS A 401 3.27 18.87 2.83
CA LYS A 401 3.04 17.62 2.09
C LYS A 401 2.96 17.87 0.57
N TYR A 402 2.23 18.88 0.15
CA TYR A 402 2.14 19.27 -1.26
C TYR A 402 3.50 19.73 -1.81
N ARG A 403 4.25 20.54 -1.06
CA ARG A 403 5.59 21.02 -1.44
C ARG A 403 6.63 19.92 -1.50
N GLU A 404 6.65 19.02 -0.53
CA GLU A 404 7.59 17.89 -0.48
C GLU A 404 7.30 16.90 -1.61
N ALA A 405 6.03 16.64 -1.87
CA ALA A 405 5.52 15.67 -2.83
C ALA A 405 6.25 14.31 -2.74
N ASP A 406 6.38 13.82 -1.52
CA ASP A 406 6.93 12.51 -1.21
C ASP A 406 5.78 11.48 -1.12
N PHE A 407 5.71 10.62 -2.12
CA PHE A 407 4.69 9.58 -2.23
C PHE A 407 5.25 8.17 -1.98
N GLY A 408 6.39 8.08 -1.29
CA GLY A 408 7.05 6.82 -0.98
C GLY A 408 7.50 6.06 -2.24
N PRO A 409 7.04 4.83 -2.45
CA PRO A 409 7.46 4.02 -3.60
C PRO A 409 6.74 4.40 -4.91
N TYR A 410 5.70 5.23 -4.86
CA TYR A 410 4.92 5.56 -6.04
C TYR A 410 5.54 6.68 -6.87
N PRO A 411 5.57 6.57 -8.21
CA PRO A 411 5.98 7.65 -9.09
C PRO A 411 5.16 8.92 -8.85
N LYS A 412 5.84 10.06 -8.76
CA LYS A 412 5.19 11.36 -8.51
C LYS A 412 4.12 11.67 -9.56
N GLY A 413 4.43 11.45 -10.83
CA GLY A 413 3.50 11.67 -11.93
C GLY A 413 2.25 10.81 -11.85
N LEU A 414 2.33 9.59 -11.32
CA LEU A 414 1.17 8.74 -11.07
C LEU A 414 0.24 9.35 -10.02
N MET A 415 0.81 9.81 -8.89
CA MET A 415 -0.01 10.39 -7.83
C MET A 415 -0.69 11.69 -8.27
N TYR A 416 -0.01 12.49 -9.10
CA TYR A 416 -0.64 13.64 -9.73
C TYR A 416 -1.78 13.25 -10.66
N TYR A 417 -1.62 12.19 -11.46
CA TYR A 417 -2.70 11.69 -12.33
C TYR A 417 -3.94 11.29 -11.52
N LEU A 418 -3.74 10.48 -10.47
CA LEU A 418 -4.86 10.05 -9.63
C LEU A 418 -5.57 11.25 -8.98
N THR A 419 -4.81 12.21 -8.45
CA THR A 419 -5.36 13.46 -7.89
C THR A 419 -6.09 14.32 -8.94
N MET A 420 -5.57 14.36 -10.18
CA MET A 420 -6.24 15.05 -11.29
C MET A 420 -7.60 14.41 -11.62
N MET A 421 -7.68 13.07 -11.57
CA MET A 421 -8.92 12.35 -11.87
C MET A 421 -10.05 12.69 -10.90
N ASP A 422 -9.76 13.15 -9.69
CA ASP A 422 -10.75 13.57 -8.69
C ASP A 422 -11.61 14.77 -9.15
N SER A 423 -11.13 15.54 -10.12
CA SER A 423 -11.89 16.64 -10.74
C SER A 423 -12.09 16.45 -12.25
N TRP A 424 -11.05 16.00 -12.97
CA TRP A 424 -11.05 15.89 -14.43
C TRP A 424 -12.12 14.91 -14.96
N LEU A 425 -12.39 13.84 -14.20
CA LEU A 425 -13.41 12.86 -14.55
C LEU A 425 -14.83 13.46 -14.62
N TYR A 426 -15.10 14.49 -13.82
CA TYR A 426 -16.43 15.11 -13.67
C TYR A 426 -16.54 16.48 -14.31
N ASP A 427 -15.42 17.18 -14.56
CA ASP A 427 -15.35 18.44 -15.30
C ASP A 427 -14.12 18.43 -16.21
N GLU A 428 -14.36 18.23 -17.53
CA GLU A 428 -13.30 18.13 -18.54
C GLU A 428 -12.33 19.33 -18.55
N ASN A 429 -12.75 20.50 -18.02
CA ASN A 429 -11.97 21.73 -18.01
C ASN A 429 -11.12 21.92 -16.75
N LYS A 430 -11.21 21.01 -15.79
CA LYS A 430 -10.54 21.13 -14.47
C LYS A 430 -9.52 20.01 -14.18
N PRO A 431 -8.58 19.67 -15.09
CA PRO A 431 -7.62 18.59 -14.81
C PRO A 431 -6.61 18.96 -13.72
N PHE A 432 -6.24 20.23 -13.55
CA PHE A 432 -5.09 20.61 -12.72
C PHE A 432 -5.44 21.26 -11.37
N VAL A 433 -6.71 21.47 -11.07
CA VAL A 433 -7.17 22.29 -9.93
C VAL A 433 -6.75 21.73 -8.55
N HIS A 434 -6.51 20.44 -8.44
CA HIS A 434 -6.07 19.81 -7.19
C HIS A 434 -4.55 19.64 -7.08
N VAL A 435 -3.83 19.69 -8.20
CA VAL A 435 -2.36 19.57 -8.20
C VAL A 435 -1.66 20.94 -8.21
N GLU A 436 -2.32 21.99 -8.67
CA GLU A 436 -1.89 23.39 -8.55
C GLU A 436 -2.69 24.05 -7.42
N ALA A 437 -2.34 23.76 -6.17
CA ALA A 437 -3.15 24.09 -5.00
C ALA A 437 -2.73 25.40 -4.28
N GLY A 438 -1.65 26.06 -4.71
CA GLY A 438 -1.09 27.22 -4.02
C GLY A 438 -2.07 28.37 -3.82
N GLU A 439 -2.87 28.72 -4.85
CA GLU A 439 -3.91 29.73 -4.74
C GLU A 439 -5.02 29.30 -3.76
N THR A 440 -5.40 28.03 -3.77
CA THR A 440 -6.40 27.46 -2.87
C THR A 440 -5.95 27.56 -1.41
N PHE A 441 -4.67 27.26 -1.14
CA PHE A 441 -4.10 27.47 0.21
C PHE A 441 -4.18 28.92 0.66
N GLU A 442 -3.86 29.89 -0.20
CA GLU A 442 -3.93 31.32 0.14
C GLU A 442 -5.38 31.77 0.42
N ILE A 443 -6.35 31.27 -0.35
CA ILE A 443 -7.79 31.51 -0.09
C ILE A 443 -8.17 30.97 1.28
N ILE A 444 -7.80 29.74 1.59
CA ILE A 444 -8.12 29.11 2.88
C ILE A 444 -7.43 29.80 4.05
N LYS A 445 -6.14 30.16 3.93
CA LYS A 445 -5.41 30.92 4.94
C LYS A 445 -6.12 32.24 5.29
N LYS A 446 -6.49 33.00 4.26
CA LYS A 446 -7.19 34.27 4.43
C LYS A 446 -8.57 34.11 5.08
N ASN A 447 -9.31 33.09 4.68
CA ASN A 447 -10.68 32.86 5.15
C ASN A 447 -10.69 32.25 6.56
N SER A 448 -9.72 31.43 6.91
CA SER A 448 -9.60 30.78 8.23
C SER A 448 -9.59 31.77 9.42
N GLU A 449 -9.14 33.00 9.19
CA GLU A 449 -9.14 34.03 10.24
C GLU A 449 -10.55 34.52 10.60
N ASN A 450 -11.56 34.26 9.76
CA ASN A 450 -12.91 34.82 9.85
C ASN A 450 -14.01 33.76 10.07
N GLY A 451 -13.70 32.64 10.70
CA GLY A 451 -14.70 31.62 11.04
C GLY A 451 -15.12 30.74 9.83
N PHE A 452 -14.23 30.58 8.86
CA PHE A 452 -14.50 29.78 7.66
C PHE A 452 -14.78 28.31 7.98
N PHE A 453 -13.98 27.69 8.86
CA PHE A 453 -14.16 26.29 9.20
C PHE A 453 -15.41 26.03 10.04
N GLU A 454 -15.73 26.95 10.96
CA GLU A 454 -16.98 26.89 11.73
C GLU A 454 -18.20 26.95 10.81
N LYS A 455 -18.17 27.89 9.83
CA LYS A 455 -19.22 27.98 8.85
C LYS A 455 -19.26 26.74 7.92
N PHE A 456 -18.13 26.18 7.55
CA PHE A 456 -18.06 24.95 6.75
C PHE A 456 -18.70 23.77 7.47
N ILE A 457 -18.47 23.60 8.78
CA ILE A 457 -19.12 22.60 9.63
C ILE A 457 -20.64 22.83 9.64
N GLU A 458 -21.08 24.08 9.88
CA GLU A 458 -22.50 24.44 9.95
C GLU A 458 -23.22 24.18 8.63
N ASP A 459 -22.61 24.57 7.51
CA ASP A 459 -23.24 24.46 6.18
C ASP A 459 -23.22 23.04 5.59
N ASN A 460 -22.24 22.18 5.97
CA ASN A 460 -21.99 20.93 5.27
C ASN A 460 -22.07 19.66 6.14
N ILE A 461 -21.98 19.76 7.45
CA ILE A 461 -22.02 18.59 8.33
C ILE A 461 -23.24 18.63 9.26
N ILE A 462 -23.42 19.70 10.02
CA ILE A 462 -24.54 19.82 10.97
C ILE A 462 -25.85 19.98 10.19
N GLY A 463 -26.82 19.07 10.44
CA GLY A 463 -28.10 19.07 9.77
C GLY A 463 -28.04 18.73 8.29
N ASN A 464 -26.97 18.13 7.83
CA ASN A 464 -26.88 17.57 6.49
C ASN A 464 -27.71 16.29 6.42
N ASN A 465 -28.83 16.33 5.67
CA ASN A 465 -29.69 15.16 5.54
C ASN A 465 -29.07 14.04 4.67
N HIS A 466 -28.00 14.32 3.90
CA HIS A 466 -27.29 13.28 3.18
C HIS A 466 -26.29 12.57 4.10
N GLU A 467 -26.87 11.96 5.13
CA GLU A 467 -26.18 11.34 6.25
C GLU A 467 -26.69 9.92 6.48
N VAL A 468 -25.76 9.00 6.75
CA VAL A 468 -26.05 7.63 7.19
C VAL A 468 -25.21 7.30 8.40
N VAL A 469 -25.84 6.86 9.49
CA VAL A 469 -25.15 6.23 10.61
C VAL A 469 -25.26 4.72 10.46
N LEU A 470 -24.12 4.06 10.32
CA LEU A 470 -24.02 2.62 10.11
C LEU A 470 -23.44 1.95 11.35
N SER A 471 -24.15 0.93 11.88
CA SER A 471 -23.63 0.01 12.88
C SER A 471 -23.26 -1.31 12.18
N LEU A 472 -21.96 -1.64 12.14
CA LEU A 472 -21.49 -2.92 11.63
C LEU A 472 -21.22 -3.83 12.84
N VAL A 473 -22.09 -4.81 13.05
CA VAL A 473 -22.08 -5.66 14.24
C VAL A 473 -21.42 -7.01 13.97
N PRO A 474 -20.61 -7.52 14.91
CA PRO A 474 -19.97 -8.83 14.77
C PRO A 474 -21.01 -9.96 14.84
N LYS A 475 -20.75 -11.07 14.11
CA LYS A 475 -21.65 -12.21 14.08
C LYS A 475 -20.91 -13.54 13.98
N HIS A 476 -21.08 -14.39 14.97
CA HIS A 476 -20.61 -15.78 14.92
C HIS A 476 -21.36 -16.60 13.86
N GLY A 477 -20.65 -17.52 13.23
CA GLY A 477 -21.22 -18.46 12.25
C GLY A 477 -21.67 -17.81 10.94
N LEU A 478 -21.37 -16.52 10.69
CA LEU A 478 -21.80 -15.84 9.45
C LEU A 478 -21.01 -16.34 8.24
N ALA A 479 -19.70 -16.56 8.40
CA ALA A 479 -18.84 -17.08 7.34
C ALA A 479 -19.28 -18.49 6.95
N GLU A 480 -19.45 -19.38 7.92
CA GLU A 480 -19.90 -20.77 7.73
C GLU A 480 -21.28 -20.82 7.09
N LYS A 481 -22.17 -19.92 7.47
CA LYS A 481 -23.52 -19.82 6.88
C LYS A 481 -23.46 -19.41 5.41
N LYS A 482 -22.58 -18.48 5.04
CA LYS A 482 -22.38 -18.05 3.64
C LYS A 482 -21.79 -19.20 2.81
N GLU A 483 -20.75 -19.87 3.32
CA GLU A 483 -20.16 -21.05 2.67
C GLU A 483 -21.17 -22.20 2.49
N ALA A 484 -21.92 -22.52 3.53
CA ALA A 484 -22.96 -23.56 3.46
C ALA A 484 -24.06 -23.22 2.46
N LYS A 485 -24.46 -21.95 2.37
CA LYS A 485 -25.42 -21.45 1.37
C LYS A 485 -24.89 -21.64 -0.05
N GLU A 486 -23.63 -21.25 -0.28
CA GLU A 486 -22.96 -21.43 -1.59
C GLU A 486 -22.87 -22.92 -1.97
N ALA A 487 -22.38 -23.76 -1.05
CA ALA A 487 -22.29 -25.20 -1.27
C ALA A 487 -23.66 -25.86 -1.55
N GLU A 488 -24.71 -25.44 -0.82
CA GLU A 488 -26.08 -25.93 -1.07
C GLU A 488 -26.60 -25.50 -2.43
N GLN A 489 -26.34 -24.26 -2.86
CA GLN A 489 -26.73 -23.73 -4.17
C GLN A 489 -26.03 -24.52 -5.29
N LEU A 490 -24.72 -24.75 -5.18
CA LEU A 490 -23.94 -25.52 -6.13
C LEU A 490 -24.36 -26.98 -6.19
N ALA A 491 -24.61 -27.60 -5.03
CA ALA A 491 -25.12 -28.99 -4.98
C ALA A 491 -26.52 -29.11 -5.62
N LYS A 492 -27.41 -28.15 -5.38
CA LYS A 492 -28.73 -28.09 -6.03
C LYS A 492 -28.60 -27.91 -7.53
N TYR A 493 -27.75 -27.01 -7.99
CA TYR A 493 -27.48 -26.79 -9.41
C TYR A 493 -26.91 -28.07 -10.04
N LYS A 494 -25.89 -28.68 -9.44
CA LYS A 494 -25.30 -29.92 -9.91
C LYS A 494 -26.37 -31.04 -10.06
N ALA A 495 -27.29 -31.14 -9.10
CA ALA A 495 -28.38 -32.14 -9.14
C ALA A 495 -29.39 -31.90 -10.26
N THR A 496 -29.45 -30.72 -10.88
CA THR A 496 -30.30 -30.42 -12.03
C THR A 496 -29.68 -30.84 -13.37
N LEU A 497 -28.36 -31.06 -13.38
CA LEU A 497 -27.60 -31.34 -14.60
C LEU A 497 -27.72 -32.83 -14.98
N SER A 498 -27.83 -33.09 -16.28
CA SER A 498 -27.73 -34.43 -16.84
C SER A 498 -26.28 -34.95 -16.72
N LYS A 499 -26.11 -36.25 -16.91
CA LYS A 499 -24.78 -36.86 -16.92
C LYS A 499 -23.90 -36.27 -18.03
N GLU A 500 -24.46 -36.00 -19.18
CA GLU A 500 -23.78 -35.40 -20.32
C GLU A 500 -23.33 -33.98 -20.03
N GLU A 501 -24.12 -33.18 -19.32
CA GLU A 501 -23.76 -31.81 -18.87
C GLU A 501 -22.64 -31.82 -17.81
N LEU A 502 -22.67 -32.79 -16.89
CA LEU A 502 -21.59 -32.97 -15.91
C LEU A 502 -20.27 -33.41 -16.60
N GLU A 503 -20.34 -34.35 -17.56
CA GLU A 503 -19.18 -34.76 -18.36
C GLU A 503 -18.61 -33.56 -19.17
N GLU A 504 -19.48 -32.65 -19.66
CA GLU A 504 -19.05 -31.45 -20.36
C GLU A 504 -18.39 -30.43 -19.40
N LEU A 505 -18.91 -30.24 -18.19
CA LEU A 505 -18.25 -29.41 -17.17
C LEU A 505 -16.85 -29.94 -16.81
N VAL A 506 -16.72 -31.24 -16.58
CA VAL A 506 -15.41 -31.87 -16.34
C VAL A 506 -14.45 -31.65 -17.52
N LYS A 507 -14.96 -31.75 -18.74
CA LYS A 507 -14.16 -31.48 -19.95
C LYS A 507 -13.75 -30.01 -20.03
N GLN A 508 -14.64 -29.06 -19.70
CA GLN A 508 -14.35 -27.63 -19.68
C GLN A 508 -13.30 -27.27 -18.59
N THR A 509 -13.41 -27.84 -17.40
CA THR A 509 -12.40 -27.71 -16.33
C THR A 509 -11.02 -28.21 -16.84
N LYS A 510 -10.97 -29.37 -17.48
CA LYS A 510 -9.72 -29.90 -18.03
C LYS A 510 -9.17 -29.06 -19.18
N ALA A 511 -10.03 -28.55 -20.05
CA ALA A 511 -9.63 -27.70 -21.17
C ALA A 511 -9.06 -26.35 -20.68
N LEU A 512 -9.66 -25.75 -19.63
CA LEU A 512 -9.14 -24.55 -19.03
C LEU A 512 -7.77 -24.78 -18.38
N LYS A 513 -7.60 -25.90 -17.66
CA LYS A 513 -6.30 -26.29 -17.10
C LYS A 513 -5.25 -26.51 -18.18
N GLU A 514 -5.62 -27.17 -19.27
CA GLU A 514 -4.73 -27.36 -20.43
C GLU A 514 -4.39 -26.02 -21.10
N TYR A 515 -5.35 -25.13 -21.23
CA TYR A 515 -5.09 -23.74 -21.67
C TYR A 515 -4.08 -23.05 -20.75
N GLN A 516 -4.27 -23.10 -19.43
CA GLN A 516 -3.38 -22.49 -18.44
C GLN A 516 -1.97 -23.11 -18.48
N ASP A 517 -1.87 -24.43 -18.67
CA ASP A 517 -0.59 -25.17 -18.74
C ASP A 517 0.19 -24.94 -20.04
N THR A 518 -0.50 -24.64 -21.14
CA THR A 518 0.14 -24.46 -22.43
C THR A 518 0.86 -23.11 -22.50
N PRO A 519 2.19 -23.05 -22.62
CA PRO A 519 2.93 -21.80 -22.72
C PRO A 519 2.60 -21.06 -24.01
N SER A 520 2.77 -19.75 -24.02
CA SER A 520 2.72 -18.93 -25.24
C SER A 520 3.78 -19.36 -26.23
N SER A 521 3.47 -19.31 -27.55
CA SER A 521 4.45 -19.70 -28.58
C SER A 521 5.68 -18.77 -28.53
N GLN A 522 6.86 -19.34 -28.83
CA GLN A 522 8.10 -18.54 -28.91
C GLN A 522 7.97 -17.38 -29.90
N LYS A 523 7.26 -17.59 -31.00
CA LYS A 523 7.00 -16.56 -32.02
C LYS A 523 6.18 -15.38 -31.46
N ASP A 524 5.25 -15.64 -30.56
CA ASP A 524 4.43 -14.61 -29.95
C ASP A 524 5.18 -13.90 -28.82
N LEU A 525 5.95 -14.63 -28.02
CA LEU A 525 6.85 -14.06 -27.01
C LEU A 525 7.89 -13.10 -27.62
N GLU A 526 8.35 -13.40 -28.85
CA GLU A 526 9.30 -12.53 -29.59
C GLU A 526 8.70 -11.19 -30.03
N LYS A 527 7.35 -11.06 -30.05
CA LYS A 527 6.69 -9.79 -30.38
C LYS A 527 6.75 -8.78 -29.22
N ILE A 528 6.87 -9.25 -27.97
CA ILE A 528 7.02 -8.35 -26.82
C ILE A 528 8.33 -7.57 -26.95
N PRO A 529 8.28 -6.23 -26.95
CA PRO A 529 9.48 -5.44 -27.06
C PRO A 529 10.36 -5.65 -25.82
N GLN A 530 11.67 -5.77 -26.05
CA GLN A 530 12.64 -6.07 -25.00
C GLN A 530 13.86 -5.16 -25.12
N LEU A 531 14.34 -4.72 -23.96
CA LEU A 531 15.64 -4.04 -23.87
C LEU A 531 16.81 -5.05 -24.04
N GLU A 532 17.98 -4.53 -24.33
CA GLU A 532 19.20 -5.34 -24.40
C GLU A 532 20.12 -5.01 -23.20
N LEU A 533 20.95 -5.97 -22.78
CA LEU A 533 21.89 -5.76 -21.66
C LEU A 533 22.89 -4.60 -21.91
N LYS A 534 23.15 -4.25 -23.16
CA LYS A 534 23.97 -3.07 -23.52
C LYS A 534 23.34 -1.74 -23.11
N ASP A 535 22.01 -1.70 -22.95
CA ASP A 535 21.27 -0.50 -22.55
C ASP A 535 21.31 -0.27 -21.03
N ILE A 536 21.95 -1.18 -20.29
CA ILE A 536 22.02 -1.18 -18.82
C ILE A 536 23.46 -0.88 -18.37
N THR A 537 23.60 0.06 -17.45
CA THR A 537 24.91 0.35 -16.85
C THR A 537 25.37 -0.77 -15.90
N ARG A 538 26.63 -1.10 -15.91
CA ARG A 538 27.27 -2.03 -14.95
C ARG A 538 27.56 -1.37 -13.58
N GLU A 539 27.45 -0.04 -13.49
CA GLU A 539 27.69 0.68 -12.25
C GLU A 539 26.42 0.75 -11.40
N PRO A 540 26.49 0.39 -10.11
CA PRO A 540 25.34 0.53 -9.22
C PRO A 540 25.05 1.99 -8.87
N ALA A 541 23.86 2.27 -8.38
CA ALA A 541 23.52 3.60 -7.88
C ALA A 541 24.47 4.06 -6.77
N LYS A 542 24.90 5.32 -6.86
CA LYS A 542 25.86 5.95 -5.96
C LYS A 542 25.41 5.86 -4.49
N LEU A 543 26.35 5.62 -3.59
CA LEU A 543 26.21 5.84 -2.17
C LEU A 543 26.75 7.22 -1.79
N TYR A 544 25.95 7.98 -1.02
CA TYR A 544 26.29 9.32 -0.56
C TYR A 544 26.75 9.21 0.89
N ILE A 545 28.03 8.91 1.12
CA ILE A 545 28.59 8.68 2.45
C ILE A 545 29.78 9.63 2.65
N ASP A 546 29.59 10.67 3.48
CA ASP A 546 30.62 11.60 3.88
C ASP A 546 30.68 11.64 5.42
N PRO A 547 31.55 10.82 6.05
CA PRO A 547 31.66 10.77 7.50
C PRO A 547 32.25 12.06 8.06
N LYS A 548 31.53 12.70 8.95
CA LYS A 548 31.93 13.94 9.67
C LYS A 548 31.83 13.72 11.17
N LYS A 549 32.38 14.66 11.94
CA LYS A 549 32.29 14.65 13.39
C LYS A 549 31.82 16.02 13.88
N THR A 550 30.66 16.06 14.54
CA THR A 550 30.04 17.30 15.02
C THR A 550 29.70 17.17 16.52
N GLY A 551 30.19 18.08 17.36
CA GLY A 551 29.97 17.99 18.82
C GLY A 551 30.52 16.72 19.47
N GLY A 552 31.48 16.03 18.79
CA GLY A 552 32.05 14.74 19.22
C GLY A 552 31.21 13.51 18.90
N VAL A 553 30.15 13.68 18.11
CA VAL A 553 29.29 12.61 17.57
C VAL A 553 29.62 12.37 16.09
N ASP A 554 29.53 11.12 15.67
CA ASP A 554 29.70 10.76 14.26
C ASP A 554 28.42 11.09 13.46
N VAL A 555 28.62 11.83 12.37
CA VAL A 555 27.54 12.27 11.47
C VAL A 555 27.86 11.77 10.06
N ILE A 556 26.98 11.02 9.47
CA ILE A 556 27.08 10.63 8.06
C ILE A 556 26.29 11.63 7.25
N HIS A 557 27.01 12.51 6.53
CA HIS A 557 26.41 13.52 5.66
C HIS A 557 26.16 12.94 4.27
N HIS A 558 24.90 13.01 3.84
CA HIS A 558 24.45 12.62 2.51
C HIS A 558 24.26 13.88 1.67
N ASN A 559 25.37 14.40 1.10
CA ASN A 559 25.36 15.68 0.36
C ASN A 559 24.62 15.54 -0.97
N MET A 560 23.42 16.12 -1.02
CA MET A 560 22.60 16.19 -2.22
C MET A 560 21.58 17.33 -2.15
N PHE A 561 21.06 17.75 -3.31
CA PHE A 561 20.00 18.75 -3.37
C PHE A 561 18.69 18.23 -2.77
N THR A 562 18.11 19.00 -1.84
CA THR A 562 16.88 18.64 -1.12
C THR A 562 15.82 19.74 -1.12
N ASN A 563 15.95 20.72 -2.00
CA ASN A 563 15.04 21.88 -2.11
C ASN A 563 14.85 22.64 -0.78
N GLY A 564 15.92 22.76 0.03
CA GLY A 564 15.90 23.48 1.32
C GLY A 564 15.33 22.67 2.50
N ILE A 565 15.03 21.40 2.33
CA ILE A 565 14.58 20.49 3.38
C ILE A 565 15.80 19.72 3.94
N ALA A 566 15.99 19.74 5.26
CA ALA A 566 16.93 18.89 5.96
C ALA A 566 16.21 17.65 6.51
N TYR A 567 16.75 16.46 6.24
CA TYR A 567 16.30 15.21 6.83
C TYR A 567 17.34 14.77 7.87
N ILE A 568 16.91 14.69 9.13
CA ILE A 568 17.74 14.36 10.28
C ILE A 568 17.27 13.02 10.84
N MET A 569 18.15 12.06 10.99
CA MET A 569 17.86 10.80 11.66
C MET A 569 18.94 10.54 12.71
N MET A 570 18.57 10.63 13.99
CA MET A 570 19.42 10.25 15.11
C MET A 570 19.20 8.78 15.43
N CYS A 571 20.21 7.99 15.29
CA CYS A 571 20.16 6.53 15.50
C CYS A 571 20.95 6.20 16.79
N TYR A 572 20.26 5.59 17.74
CA TYR A 572 20.83 5.17 19.02
C TYR A 572 20.92 3.65 19.09
N ASP A 573 22.14 3.12 19.28
CA ASP A 573 22.37 1.69 19.47
C ASP A 573 21.77 1.22 20.81
N CYS A 574 20.85 0.26 20.75
CA CYS A 574 20.17 -0.31 21.91
C CYS A 574 21.02 -1.37 22.65
N LYS A 575 22.33 -1.43 22.44
CA LYS A 575 23.25 -2.44 23.02
C LYS A 575 23.23 -2.54 24.54
N ASN A 576 22.79 -1.50 25.24
CA ASN A 576 22.71 -1.47 26.71
C ASN A 576 21.33 -1.90 27.24
N VAL A 577 20.36 -2.16 26.37
CA VAL A 577 19.00 -2.57 26.75
C VAL A 577 18.99 -4.06 27.10
N PRO A 578 18.54 -4.49 28.29
CA PRO A 578 18.35 -5.91 28.63
C PRO A 578 17.30 -6.60 27.74
N ASP A 579 17.47 -7.92 27.52
CA ASP A 579 16.59 -8.69 26.62
C ASP A 579 15.11 -8.63 27.00
N GLU A 580 14.78 -8.64 28.30
CA GLU A 580 13.42 -8.54 28.81
C GLU A 580 12.73 -7.21 28.50
N LEU A 581 13.51 -6.18 28.12
CA LEU A 581 12.97 -4.87 27.73
C LEU A 581 12.89 -4.67 26.21
N LEU A 582 13.40 -5.60 25.39
CA LEU A 582 13.39 -5.46 23.94
C LEU A 582 11.98 -5.24 23.34
N PRO A 583 10.94 -5.97 23.74
CA PRO A 583 9.59 -5.71 23.22
C PRO A 583 9.06 -4.31 23.59
N TYR A 584 9.49 -3.76 24.73
CA TYR A 584 9.13 -2.40 25.13
C TYR A 584 9.78 -1.30 24.30
N ILE A 585 10.82 -1.61 23.48
CA ILE A 585 11.34 -0.66 22.46
C ILE A 585 10.25 -0.33 21.43
N GLY A 586 9.50 -1.34 20.98
CA GLY A 586 8.35 -1.15 20.10
C GLY A 586 7.26 -0.28 20.74
N LEU A 587 6.98 -0.49 22.04
CA LEU A 587 6.04 0.36 22.77
C LEU A 587 6.58 1.80 22.93
N LEU A 588 7.87 1.98 23.24
CA LEU A 588 8.49 3.30 23.37
C LEU A 588 8.38 4.09 22.05
N SER A 589 8.59 3.41 20.90
CA SER A 589 8.44 4.06 19.59
C SER A 589 6.99 4.47 19.27
N SER A 590 6.03 3.80 19.88
CA SER A 590 4.60 4.12 19.74
C SER A 590 4.10 5.18 20.73
N VAL A 591 4.89 5.49 21.76
CA VAL A 591 4.50 6.39 22.86
C VAL A 591 5.18 7.75 22.76
N LEU A 592 6.48 7.81 22.38
CA LEU A 592 7.23 9.06 22.28
C LEU A 592 6.62 9.99 21.22
N GLY A 593 6.41 11.24 21.58
CA GLY A 593 5.74 12.25 20.76
C GLY A 593 4.20 12.27 20.87
N LEU A 594 3.60 11.28 21.56
CA LEU A 594 2.15 11.18 21.77
C LEU A 594 1.71 11.36 23.23
N MET A 595 2.64 11.67 24.13
CA MET A 595 2.42 11.95 25.55
C MET A 595 2.75 13.39 25.88
N ASP A 596 2.24 13.89 27.01
CA ASP A 596 2.66 15.16 27.58
C ASP A 596 4.16 15.17 27.89
N THR A 597 4.76 16.31 27.72
CA THR A 597 6.14 16.58 28.15
C THR A 597 6.17 17.54 29.34
N GLU A 598 7.38 17.90 29.82
CA GLU A 598 7.49 18.93 30.86
C GLU A 598 6.93 20.29 30.43
N LYS A 599 7.05 20.63 29.14
CA LYS A 599 6.74 21.95 28.59
C LYS A 599 5.40 21.99 27.83
N TYR A 600 5.00 20.93 27.20
CA TYR A 600 3.85 20.89 26.30
C TYR A 600 2.90 19.75 26.67
N THR A 601 1.60 19.97 26.55
CA THR A 601 0.66 18.90 26.37
C THR A 601 0.93 18.20 25.03
N TYR A 602 0.54 16.94 24.87
CA TYR A 602 0.74 16.21 23.60
C TYR A 602 0.06 16.89 22.40
N THR A 603 -1.07 17.57 22.62
CA THR A 603 -1.75 18.38 21.62
C THR A 603 -0.94 19.61 21.21
N GLU A 604 -0.42 20.36 22.21
CA GLU A 604 0.45 21.52 21.93
C GLU A 604 1.74 21.09 21.25
N LEU A 605 2.34 19.97 21.67
CA LEU A 605 3.56 19.42 21.09
C LEU A 605 3.36 19.13 19.60
N THR A 606 2.28 18.42 19.25
CA THR A 606 1.96 18.10 17.86
C THR A 606 1.71 19.36 17.02
N ASN A 607 0.95 20.31 17.57
CA ASN A 607 0.68 21.56 16.85
C ASN A 607 1.97 22.36 16.61
N GLU A 608 2.89 22.45 17.60
CA GLU A 608 4.18 23.11 17.42
C GLU A 608 5.03 22.43 16.34
N ILE A 609 5.10 21.09 16.36
CA ILE A 609 5.81 20.32 15.34
C ILE A 609 5.24 20.62 13.95
N ASN A 610 3.92 20.49 13.74
CA ASN A 610 3.31 20.66 12.43
C ASN A 610 3.27 22.11 11.93
N ILE A 611 3.33 23.11 12.84
CA ILE A 611 3.49 24.53 12.46
C ILE A 611 4.91 24.84 11.95
N ASN A 612 5.94 24.18 12.47
CA ASN A 612 7.31 24.62 12.27
C ASN A 612 8.18 23.63 11.46
N CYS A 613 7.72 22.39 11.27
CA CYS A 613 8.48 21.39 10.51
C CYS A 613 7.56 20.39 9.82
N GLY A 614 8.13 19.49 9.01
CA GLY A 614 7.42 18.44 8.30
C GLY A 614 7.09 17.19 9.13
N GLY A 615 7.44 17.20 10.42
CA GLY A 615 7.15 16.13 11.35
C GLY A 615 8.38 15.58 12.08
N ILE A 616 8.11 14.95 13.23
CA ILE A 616 9.08 14.15 13.99
C ILE A 616 8.45 12.78 14.24
N SER A 617 9.21 11.71 14.03
CA SER A 617 8.77 10.34 14.26
C SER A 617 9.86 9.51 14.94
N THR A 618 9.45 8.44 15.59
CA THR A 618 10.34 7.46 16.23
C THR A 618 10.06 6.07 15.70
N ASP A 619 11.12 5.25 15.59
CA ASP A 619 11.02 3.88 15.10
C ASP A 619 12.16 3.03 15.70
N ALA A 620 12.06 1.71 15.56
CA ALA A 620 13.12 0.78 15.87
C ALA A 620 13.54 0.03 14.61
N ALA A 621 14.83 0.04 14.29
CA ALA A 621 15.39 -0.65 13.11
C ALA A 621 16.43 -1.71 13.54
N ILE A 622 16.54 -2.75 12.73
CA ILE A 622 17.52 -3.81 12.94
C ILE A 622 18.45 -3.86 11.74
N TYR A 623 19.72 -3.76 12.00
CA TYR A 623 20.79 -3.77 11.01
C TYR A 623 21.65 -5.00 11.18
N THR A 624 21.70 -5.86 10.16
CA THR A 624 22.59 -7.04 10.14
C THR A 624 23.90 -6.67 9.44
N ASP A 625 25.03 -6.97 10.07
CA ASP A 625 26.35 -6.74 9.48
C ASP A 625 26.60 -7.71 8.32
N ASN A 626 26.86 -7.21 7.12
CA ASN A 626 27.07 -8.04 5.93
C ASN A 626 28.45 -8.74 5.87
N LYS A 627 29.32 -8.48 6.85
CA LYS A 627 30.59 -9.18 7.04
C LYS A 627 30.54 -10.18 8.21
N ASP A 628 29.54 -10.04 9.09
CA ASP A 628 29.33 -10.92 10.26
C ASP A 628 27.81 -11.01 10.52
N PHE A 629 27.15 -11.99 9.91
CA PHE A 629 25.68 -12.14 9.95
C PHE A 629 25.16 -12.51 11.35
N ASP A 630 26.01 -12.93 12.28
CA ASP A 630 25.63 -13.12 13.68
C ASP A 630 25.50 -11.81 14.44
N LYS A 631 26.03 -10.72 13.88
CA LYS A 631 25.96 -9.40 14.47
C LYS A 631 24.74 -8.62 13.96
N CYS A 632 23.71 -8.59 14.78
CA CYS A 632 22.53 -7.74 14.58
C CYS A 632 22.57 -6.57 15.55
N THR A 633 22.45 -5.35 15.02
CA THR A 633 22.36 -4.12 15.82
C THR A 633 20.93 -3.60 15.80
N ILE A 634 20.34 -3.50 16.98
CA ILE A 634 19.02 -2.85 17.16
C ILE A 634 19.27 -1.37 17.38
N MET A 635 18.70 -0.51 16.54
CA MET A 635 18.80 0.94 16.65
C MET A 635 17.44 1.57 16.90
N TYR A 636 17.39 2.51 17.84
CA TYR A 636 16.26 3.39 18.03
C TYR A 636 16.49 4.64 17.20
N GLU A 637 15.55 4.94 16.29
CA GLU A 637 15.66 6.03 15.34
C GLU A 637 14.69 7.16 15.69
N VAL A 638 15.22 8.38 15.79
CA VAL A 638 14.42 9.61 15.93
C VAL A 638 14.62 10.43 14.68
N LYS A 639 13.56 10.58 13.89
CA LYS A 639 13.58 11.19 12.55
C LYS A 639 12.89 12.55 12.59
N GLY A 640 13.43 13.52 11.88
CA GLY A 640 12.80 14.81 11.67
C GLY A 640 13.10 15.38 10.30
N LYS A 641 12.12 16.07 9.71
CA LYS A 641 12.27 16.78 8.45
C LYS A 641 11.84 18.22 8.59
N VAL A 642 12.67 19.14 8.08
CA VAL A 642 12.51 20.57 8.39
C VAL A 642 13.18 21.45 7.36
N LEU A 643 12.68 22.66 7.14
CA LEU A 643 13.39 23.69 6.39
C LEU A 643 14.66 24.15 7.14
N TYR A 644 15.72 24.52 6.43
CA TYR A 644 17.04 24.83 7.01
C TYR A 644 16.98 25.88 8.16
N ASP A 645 16.12 26.87 8.04
CA ASP A 645 15.97 27.94 9.03
C ASP A 645 15.39 27.44 10.38
N ASN A 646 14.72 26.28 10.40
CA ASN A 646 14.06 25.73 11.57
C ASN A 646 14.79 24.51 12.17
N ILE A 647 16.01 24.19 11.77
CA ILE A 647 16.78 23.02 12.26
C ILE A 647 16.93 23.05 13.79
N GLN A 648 17.24 24.22 14.39
CA GLN A 648 17.36 24.32 15.85
C GLN A 648 16.05 23.94 16.56
N PHE A 649 14.90 24.34 16.00
CA PHE A 649 13.59 24.00 16.55
C PHE A 649 13.36 22.48 16.59
N VAL A 650 13.68 21.78 15.52
CA VAL A 650 13.51 20.31 15.47
C VAL A 650 14.40 19.61 16.50
N LEU A 651 15.65 20.03 16.63
CA LEU A 651 16.56 19.48 17.64
C LEU A 651 16.05 19.71 19.07
N ASP A 652 15.51 20.91 19.36
CA ASP A 652 14.92 21.25 20.65
C ASP A 652 13.67 20.39 20.92
N MET A 653 12.83 20.15 19.90
CA MET A 653 11.65 19.28 20.02
C MET A 653 12.03 17.80 20.19
N MET A 654 13.04 17.30 19.47
CA MET A 654 13.56 15.94 19.68
C MET A 654 14.08 15.77 21.12
N ASN A 655 14.78 16.77 21.66
CA ASN A 655 15.23 16.75 23.05
C ASN A 655 14.05 16.70 24.03
N GLU A 656 13.02 17.50 23.79
CA GLU A 656 11.81 17.53 24.61
C GLU A 656 11.08 16.18 24.60
N ILE A 657 10.90 15.59 23.42
CA ILE A 657 10.25 14.28 23.24
C ILE A 657 11.04 13.17 23.94
N ILE A 658 12.37 13.13 23.76
CA ILE A 658 13.20 12.04 24.29
C ILE A 658 13.32 12.11 25.81
N TYR A 659 13.64 13.29 26.36
CA TYR A 659 14.06 13.38 27.75
C TYR A 659 13.01 13.95 28.71
N LYS A 660 11.91 14.47 28.18
CA LYS A 660 10.90 15.21 28.96
C LYS A 660 9.49 14.62 28.89
N THR A 661 9.32 13.51 28.20
CA THR A 661 8.04 12.80 28.14
C THR A 661 7.64 12.29 29.52
N LYS A 662 6.37 12.49 29.90
CA LYS A 662 5.78 12.08 31.18
C LYS A 662 5.05 10.75 31.04
N PHE A 663 5.71 9.64 31.30
CA PHE A 663 5.10 8.31 31.23
C PHE A 663 4.07 8.03 32.37
N SER A 664 3.97 8.92 33.35
CA SER A 664 3.00 8.80 34.47
C SER A 664 1.58 9.28 34.12
N ASP A 665 1.33 9.76 32.91
CA ASP A 665 -0.03 9.97 32.42
C ASP A 665 -0.65 8.64 32.02
N TYR A 666 -1.14 7.89 33.02
CA TYR A 666 -1.68 6.54 32.82
C TYR A 666 -2.94 6.52 31.95
N LYS A 667 -3.77 7.60 31.99
CA LYS A 667 -4.95 7.68 31.11
C LYS A 667 -4.52 7.67 29.66
N ARG A 668 -3.59 8.56 29.31
CA ARG A 668 -3.10 8.67 27.94
C ARG A 668 -2.34 7.43 27.49
N LEU A 669 -1.54 6.83 28.37
CA LEU A 669 -0.81 5.61 28.08
C LEU A 669 -1.76 4.42 27.77
N LYS A 670 -2.87 4.29 28.51
CA LYS A 670 -3.92 3.30 28.26
C LYS A 670 -4.56 3.50 26.88
N GLU A 671 -4.92 4.74 26.53
CA GLU A 671 -5.48 5.09 25.23
C GLU A 671 -4.53 4.69 24.08
N ILE A 672 -3.24 4.94 24.21
CA ILE A 672 -2.23 4.60 23.20
C ILE A 672 -2.12 3.07 23.05
N ILE A 673 -2.05 2.32 24.13
CA ILE A 673 -1.94 0.85 24.13
C ILE A 673 -3.19 0.22 23.50
N ALA A 674 -4.39 0.64 23.90
CA ALA A 674 -5.65 0.14 23.35
C ALA A 674 -5.76 0.39 21.84
N LYS A 675 -5.40 1.61 21.40
CA LYS A 675 -5.36 1.95 19.98
C LYS A 675 -4.32 1.14 19.21
N LEU A 676 -3.13 0.95 19.78
CA LEU A 676 -2.06 0.15 19.17
C LEU A 676 -2.51 -1.30 18.97
N LYS A 677 -3.14 -1.90 19.98
CA LYS A 677 -3.74 -3.24 19.90
C LYS A 677 -4.73 -3.35 18.74
N SER A 678 -5.75 -2.47 18.71
CA SER A 678 -6.77 -2.47 17.66
C SER A 678 -6.17 -2.37 16.25
N ARG A 679 -5.16 -1.50 16.05
CA ARG A 679 -4.47 -1.37 14.77
C ARG A 679 -3.65 -2.60 14.39
N MET A 680 -3.00 -3.24 15.36
CA MET A 680 -2.25 -4.48 15.12
C MET A 680 -3.20 -5.60 14.69
N GLU A 681 -4.35 -5.75 15.33
CA GLU A 681 -5.38 -6.73 14.99
C GLU A 681 -5.89 -6.55 13.56
N SER A 682 -6.22 -5.32 13.18
CA SER A 682 -6.60 -4.99 11.80
C SER A 682 -5.48 -5.31 10.79
N THR A 683 -4.23 -4.92 11.09
CA THR A 683 -3.08 -5.16 10.20
C THR A 683 -2.77 -6.65 10.06
N MET A 684 -2.79 -7.42 11.14
CA MET A 684 -2.51 -8.86 11.10
C MET A 684 -3.54 -9.62 10.25
N THR A 685 -4.79 -9.16 10.24
CA THR A 685 -5.85 -9.74 9.41
C THR A 685 -5.70 -9.34 7.94
N SER A 686 -5.53 -8.05 7.64
CA SER A 686 -5.45 -7.55 6.26
C SER A 686 -4.12 -7.91 5.57
N ALA A 687 -3.01 -7.97 6.32
CA ALA A 687 -1.67 -8.33 5.85
C ALA A 687 -1.20 -9.67 6.41
N GLY A 688 -2.08 -10.68 6.43
CA GLY A 688 -1.79 -12.01 6.99
C GLY A 688 -0.53 -12.68 6.42
N HIS A 689 -0.20 -12.42 5.16
CA HIS A 689 1.04 -12.89 4.53
C HIS A 689 2.30 -12.38 5.25
N SER A 690 2.34 -11.10 5.63
CA SER A 690 3.46 -10.52 6.37
C SER A 690 3.54 -11.08 7.78
N THR A 691 2.40 -11.31 8.42
CA THR A 691 2.31 -11.92 9.75
C THR A 691 2.83 -13.36 9.71
N ALA A 692 2.36 -14.18 8.76
CA ALA A 692 2.80 -15.57 8.61
C ALA A 692 4.30 -15.67 8.31
N MET A 693 4.79 -14.86 7.36
CA MET A 693 6.19 -14.81 6.97
C MET A 693 7.10 -14.43 8.15
N LEU A 694 6.79 -13.32 8.84
CA LEU A 694 7.61 -12.85 9.97
C LEU A 694 7.59 -13.83 11.13
N ALA A 695 6.43 -14.41 11.46
CA ALA A 695 6.32 -15.42 12.51
C ALA A 695 7.09 -16.72 12.17
N GLY A 696 7.10 -17.14 10.91
CA GLY A 696 7.89 -18.26 10.42
C GLY A 696 9.40 -17.98 10.51
N MET A 697 9.84 -16.84 9.97
CA MET A 697 11.26 -16.45 9.97
C MET A 697 11.81 -16.17 11.38
N ALA A 698 10.99 -15.67 12.29
CA ALA A 698 11.40 -15.37 13.67
C ALA A 698 11.90 -16.61 14.44
N GLN A 699 11.58 -17.81 13.96
CA GLN A 699 11.96 -19.06 14.62
C GLN A 699 13.43 -19.46 14.35
N PHE A 700 14.05 -18.97 13.27
CA PHE A 700 15.42 -19.32 12.90
C PHE A 700 16.32 -18.12 12.61
N SER A 701 15.73 -16.95 12.31
CA SER A 701 16.45 -15.73 12.01
C SER A 701 16.46 -14.78 13.21
N ARG A 702 17.65 -14.42 13.66
CA ARG A 702 17.85 -13.46 14.77
C ARG A 702 17.25 -12.08 14.45
N ASN A 703 17.42 -11.60 13.21
CA ASN A 703 16.84 -10.34 12.74
C ASN A 703 15.30 -10.40 12.78
N ALA A 704 14.72 -11.47 12.24
CA ALA A 704 13.27 -11.65 12.21
C ALA A 704 12.70 -11.85 13.63
N TYR A 705 13.43 -12.53 14.53
CA TYR A 705 13.04 -12.68 15.92
C TYR A 705 12.90 -11.31 16.62
N TYR A 706 13.93 -10.46 16.55
CA TYR A 706 13.84 -9.13 17.15
C TYR A 706 12.77 -8.26 16.47
N SER A 707 12.59 -8.39 15.17
CA SER A 707 11.48 -7.70 14.46
C SER A 707 10.12 -8.17 14.96
N ASN A 708 9.93 -9.48 15.17
CA ASN A 708 8.70 -10.04 15.70
C ASN A 708 8.40 -9.56 17.13
N GLU A 709 9.45 -9.50 17.98
CA GLU A 709 9.32 -9.03 19.37
C GLU A 709 9.02 -7.53 19.49
N MET A 710 9.34 -6.72 18.50
CA MET A 710 9.16 -5.25 18.54
C MET A 710 7.98 -4.74 17.70
N ARG A 711 7.50 -5.52 16.72
CA ARG A 711 6.44 -5.08 15.79
C ARG A 711 5.57 -6.19 15.20
N GLY A 712 5.92 -7.48 15.40
CA GLY A 712 5.16 -8.62 14.88
C GLY A 712 4.20 -9.24 15.91
N TYR A 713 3.93 -10.55 15.71
CA TYR A 713 3.00 -11.27 16.59
C TYR A 713 3.47 -11.36 18.04
N GLY A 714 4.79 -11.51 18.30
CA GLY A 714 5.35 -11.47 19.65
C GLY A 714 5.08 -10.14 20.35
N PHE A 715 5.20 -9.02 19.63
CA PHE A 715 4.84 -7.71 20.14
C PHE A 715 3.34 -7.58 20.42
N TYR A 716 2.49 -8.13 19.55
CA TYR A 716 1.06 -8.16 19.78
C TYR A 716 0.68 -8.90 21.08
N GLU A 717 1.32 -10.03 21.37
CA GLU A 717 1.09 -10.76 22.64
C GLU A 717 1.45 -9.90 23.86
N LEU A 718 2.53 -9.10 23.79
CA LEU A 718 2.82 -8.13 24.84
C LEU A 718 1.75 -7.06 24.94
N ILE A 719 1.38 -6.43 23.85
CA ILE A 719 0.40 -5.31 23.83
C ILE A 719 -0.96 -5.79 24.34
N GLN A 720 -1.41 -6.98 23.96
CA GLN A 720 -2.64 -7.59 24.45
C GLN A 720 -2.60 -7.79 25.98
N LYS A 721 -1.49 -8.30 26.51
CA LYS A 721 -1.29 -8.44 27.95
C LYS A 721 -1.31 -7.10 28.67
N LEU A 722 -0.63 -6.09 28.11
CA LEU A 722 -0.56 -4.76 28.73
C LEU A 722 -1.92 -4.04 28.72
N ASP A 723 -2.71 -4.24 27.65
CA ASP A 723 -4.06 -3.72 27.58
C ASP A 723 -4.97 -4.35 28.62
N SER A 724 -5.00 -5.70 28.68
CA SER A 724 -5.87 -6.43 29.59
C SER A 724 -5.59 -6.24 31.07
N GLN A 725 -4.30 -6.12 31.44
CA GLN A 725 -3.85 -5.98 32.80
C GLN A 725 -3.34 -4.54 33.10
N PHE A 726 -3.85 -3.57 32.35
CA PHE A 726 -3.29 -2.20 32.40
C PHE A 726 -3.31 -1.60 33.81
N ASP A 727 -4.43 -1.71 34.52
CA ASP A 727 -4.58 -1.12 35.83
C ASP A 727 -3.62 -1.70 36.87
N GLU A 728 -3.21 -2.96 36.69
CA GLU A 728 -2.21 -3.64 37.53
C GLU A 728 -0.79 -3.31 37.12
N LEU A 729 -0.53 -3.10 35.80
CA LEU A 729 0.80 -2.97 35.22
C LEU A 729 1.23 -1.54 34.92
N LYS A 730 0.36 -0.54 34.98
CA LYS A 730 0.60 0.84 34.54
C LYS A 730 1.87 1.49 35.13
N GLU A 731 2.17 1.23 36.40
CA GLU A 731 3.38 1.75 37.05
C GLU A 731 4.64 1.05 36.54
N ASP A 732 4.57 -0.28 36.34
CA ASP A 732 5.67 -1.09 35.80
C ASP A 732 5.95 -0.71 34.33
N ILE A 733 4.89 -0.46 33.54
CA ILE A 733 5.03 0.01 32.15
C ILE A 733 5.77 1.36 32.13
N ALA A 734 5.31 2.34 32.94
CA ALA A 734 5.93 3.65 33.00
C ALA A 734 7.40 3.59 33.47
N ASP A 735 7.70 2.75 34.45
CA ASP A 735 9.07 2.51 34.93
C ASP A 735 9.96 1.90 33.85
N LYS A 736 9.46 0.88 33.11
CA LYS A 736 10.19 0.25 32.01
C LYS A 736 10.46 1.21 30.86
N LEU A 737 9.48 2.04 30.47
CA LEU A 737 9.67 3.08 29.45
C LEU A 737 10.71 4.12 29.90
N SER A 738 10.66 4.54 31.17
CA SER A 738 11.64 5.47 31.73
C SER A 738 13.05 4.88 31.75
N LYS A 739 13.18 3.60 32.12
CA LYS A 739 14.46 2.88 32.08
C LYS A 739 14.99 2.76 30.66
N LEU A 740 14.14 2.51 29.67
CA LEU A 740 14.55 2.47 28.27
C LEU A 740 15.17 3.80 27.82
N VAL A 741 14.57 4.93 28.20
CA VAL A 741 15.15 6.25 27.91
C VAL A 741 16.57 6.36 28.49
N ASP A 742 16.78 5.87 29.71
CA ASP A 742 18.09 5.87 30.36
C ASP A 742 19.07 4.85 29.74
N TYR A 743 18.61 3.74 29.18
CA TYR A 743 19.47 2.74 28.50
C TYR A 743 19.86 3.14 27.07
N ILE A 744 19.02 3.86 26.35
CA ILE A 744 19.16 4.09 24.91
C ILE A 744 19.87 5.42 24.63
N PHE A 745 19.40 6.53 25.23
CA PHE A 745 19.72 7.89 24.77
C PHE A 745 20.96 8.47 25.41
N HIS A 746 22.14 7.96 25.00
CA HIS A 746 23.45 8.41 25.44
C HIS A 746 24.32 8.85 24.29
N LYS A 747 25.31 9.69 24.61
CA LYS A 747 26.29 10.15 23.62
C LYS A 747 27.13 9.04 23.00
N GLU A 748 27.35 7.96 23.72
CA GLU A 748 28.12 6.77 23.30
C GLU A 748 27.30 5.84 22.38
N ASN A 749 26.00 6.03 22.28
CA ASN A 749 25.09 5.20 21.49
C ASN A 749 24.65 5.86 20.18
N ILE A 750 24.86 7.18 20.02
CA ILE A 750 24.30 7.95 18.89
C ILE A 750 25.25 8.01 17.69
N ILE A 751 24.67 7.77 16.53
CA ILE A 751 25.19 8.17 15.22
C ILE A 751 24.09 8.91 14.46
N VAL A 752 24.43 9.89 13.64
CA VAL A 752 23.45 10.71 12.92
C VAL A 752 23.58 10.50 11.42
N SER A 753 22.47 10.24 10.77
CA SER A 753 22.30 10.38 9.31
C SER A 753 21.73 11.76 9.01
N PHE A 754 22.39 12.52 8.15
CA PHE A 754 21.96 13.86 7.78
C PHE A 754 21.95 14.02 6.26
N THR A 755 20.76 14.24 5.68
CA THR A 755 20.57 14.41 4.24
C THR A 755 20.18 15.85 3.93
N ALA A 756 21.05 16.57 3.26
CA ALA A 756 20.88 17.92 2.71
C ALA A 756 22.10 18.30 1.85
N ASP A 757 22.04 19.44 1.19
CA ASP A 757 23.23 20.05 0.57
C ASP A 757 24.18 20.68 1.62
N ASP A 758 25.31 21.22 1.16
CA ASP A 758 26.31 21.85 2.04
C ASP A 758 25.72 23.03 2.83
N LYS A 759 24.77 23.80 2.29
CA LYS A 759 24.11 24.89 3.00
C LYS A 759 23.28 24.36 4.17
N GLY A 760 22.58 23.25 3.95
CA GLY A 760 21.85 22.56 5.02
C GLY A 760 22.79 22.07 6.11
N TYR A 761 23.96 21.51 5.75
CA TYR A 761 24.95 21.06 6.72
C TYR A 761 25.56 22.24 7.53
N ASP A 762 25.85 23.37 6.88
CA ASP A 762 26.34 24.59 7.53
C ASP A 762 25.35 25.16 8.55
N ALA A 763 24.05 25.01 8.32
CA ALA A 763 23.01 25.35 9.30
C ALA A 763 22.91 24.30 10.42
N PHE A 764 23.04 23.01 10.08
CA PHE A 764 22.92 21.89 11.02
C PHE A 764 24.10 21.80 12.00
N ALA A 765 25.33 21.94 11.53
CA ALA A 765 26.52 21.63 12.35
C ALA A 765 26.63 22.47 13.64
N PRO A 766 26.40 23.80 13.66
CA PRO A 766 26.43 24.57 14.91
C PRO A 766 25.25 24.24 15.83
N ALA A 767 24.05 24.00 15.26
CA ALA A 767 22.85 23.66 16.04
C ALA A 767 23.01 22.29 16.70
N PHE A 768 23.44 21.28 15.94
CA PHE A 768 23.67 19.93 16.46
C PHE A 768 24.89 19.88 17.41
N GLY A 769 25.94 20.68 17.16
CA GLY A 769 27.08 20.78 18.08
C GLY A 769 26.62 21.17 19.49
N LYS A 770 25.74 22.18 19.59
CA LYS A 770 25.14 22.59 20.86
C LYS A 770 24.24 21.50 21.47
N TYR A 771 23.43 20.83 20.67
CA TYR A 771 22.60 19.69 21.10
C TYR A 771 23.48 18.58 21.68
N ALA A 772 24.56 18.19 20.99
CA ALA A 772 25.47 17.12 21.38
C ALA A 772 26.27 17.40 22.67
N GLU A 773 26.47 18.68 23.04
CA GLU A 773 27.05 19.06 24.34
C GLU A 773 26.11 18.71 25.50
N GLY A 774 24.80 18.75 25.28
CA GLY A 774 23.76 18.42 26.27
C GLY A 774 23.49 16.93 26.45
N LEU A 775 24.01 16.06 25.57
CA LEU A 775 23.77 14.63 25.65
C LEU A 775 24.37 14.02 26.93
N LYS A 776 23.58 13.17 27.57
CA LYS A 776 24.06 12.37 28.73
C LYS A 776 25.22 11.46 28.27
N LYS A 777 26.18 11.26 29.12
CA LYS A 777 27.24 10.26 28.96
C LYS A 777 26.96 9.07 29.84
N SER A 778 27.32 7.90 29.38
CA SER A 778 27.13 6.65 30.12
C SER A 778 28.30 5.69 29.87
N ASP A 779 28.59 4.90 30.88
CA ASP A 779 29.54 3.76 30.84
C ASP A 779 28.80 2.43 31.09
N MET A 780 27.48 2.39 30.79
CA MET A 780 26.68 1.18 30.96
C MET A 780 27.27 0.00 30.18
N PRO A 781 27.22 -1.21 30.76
CA PRO A 781 27.73 -2.41 30.07
C PRO A 781 26.87 -2.75 28.86
N VAL A 782 27.50 -3.34 27.86
CA VAL A 782 26.76 -3.95 26.73
C VAL A 782 26.08 -5.23 27.24
N CYS A 783 24.79 -5.36 26.93
CA CYS A 783 24.01 -6.55 27.26
C CYS A 783 24.26 -7.66 26.23
N GLU A 784 24.49 -8.88 26.71
CA GLU A 784 24.56 -10.04 25.85
C GLU A 784 23.16 -10.41 25.35
N ARG A 785 23.00 -10.63 24.05
CA ARG A 785 21.73 -11.01 23.43
C ARG A 785 21.53 -12.51 23.45
N LYS A 786 20.36 -12.94 23.91
CA LYS A 786 19.96 -14.35 23.90
C LYS A 786 18.94 -14.58 22.78
N TYR A 787 19.21 -15.57 21.97
CA TYR A 787 18.32 -16.05 20.94
C TYR A 787 18.40 -17.59 20.90
N THR A 788 17.24 -18.22 20.88
CA THR A 788 17.15 -19.69 20.78
C THR A 788 16.24 -20.03 19.61
N PRO A 789 16.75 -20.63 18.54
CA PRO A 789 15.92 -21.11 17.44
C PRO A 789 14.87 -22.12 17.93
N ALA A 790 13.73 -22.10 17.27
CA ALA A 790 12.65 -23.06 17.49
C ALA A 790 12.13 -23.48 16.11
N ASN A 791 11.47 -24.62 16.00
CA ASN A 791 10.74 -24.99 14.79
C ASN A 791 9.36 -25.51 15.21
N VAL A 792 8.40 -24.59 15.25
CA VAL A 792 7.00 -24.87 15.65
C VAL A 792 6.10 -24.43 14.50
N LYS A 793 5.63 -25.39 13.72
CA LYS A 793 4.69 -25.12 12.62
C LYS A 793 3.39 -24.60 13.18
N THR A 794 3.05 -23.35 12.85
CA THR A 794 1.94 -22.65 13.50
C THR A 794 0.84 -22.27 12.53
N GLY A 795 -0.41 -22.64 12.84
CA GLY A 795 -1.61 -22.18 12.21
C GLY A 795 -2.31 -21.11 13.06
N TYR A 796 -2.46 -19.90 12.53
CA TYR A 796 -3.23 -18.80 13.12
C TYR A 796 -4.60 -18.74 12.48
N THR A 797 -5.64 -19.11 13.23
CA THR A 797 -7.01 -19.17 12.76
C THR A 797 -7.71 -17.81 12.79
N SER A 798 -8.49 -17.53 11.76
CA SER A 798 -9.29 -16.31 11.63
C SER A 798 -10.62 -16.60 10.91
N ALA A 799 -11.51 -15.62 10.85
CA ALA A 799 -12.77 -15.70 10.09
C ALA A 799 -12.57 -15.53 8.56
N SER A 800 -11.34 -15.41 8.10
CA SER A 800 -11.02 -15.29 6.68
C SER A 800 -11.47 -16.55 5.91
N GLN A 801 -11.93 -16.34 4.68
CA GLN A 801 -12.23 -17.43 3.73
C GLN A 801 -11.01 -17.80 2.84
N VAL A 802 -9.90 -17.12 3.03
CA VAL A 802 -8.64 -17.32 2.29
C VAL A 802 -7.49 -17.58 3.24
N GLN A 803 -6.39 -18.08 2.69
CA GLN A 803 -5.17 -18.41 3.42
C GLN A 803 -4.04 -17.44 3.05
N TYR A 804 -3.08 -17.34 3.95
CA TYR A 804 -1.76 -16.74 3.76
C TYR A 804 -0.74 -17.80 4.20
N VAL A 805 -0.17 -18.52 3.23
CA VAL A 805 0.68 -19.68 3.47
C VAL A 805 2.13 -19.28 3.34
N ALA A 806 2.91 -19.37 4.40
CA ALA A 806 4.34 -19.05 4.41
C ALA A 806 5.20 -20.29 4.74
N ARG A 807 6.24 -20.49 3.94
CA ARG A 807 7.30 -21.48 4.18
C ARG A 807 8.67 -20.80 4.13
N CYS A 808 9.46 -20.98 5.16
CA CYS A 808 10.71 -20.25 5.37
C CYS A 808 11.86 -21.22 5.72
N GLY A 809 13.11 -20.75 5.57
CA GLY A 809 14.31 -21.44 5.99
C GLY A 809 15.55 -20.60 5.77
N ASN A 810 16.73 -21.15 6.11
CA ASN A 810 18.02 -20.46 5.99
C ASN A 810 19.04 -21.33 5.24
N PHE A 811 19.41 -20.95 4.03
CA PHE A 811 20.35 -21.72 3.21
C PHE A 811 21.79 -21.73 3.74
N ARG A 812 22.17 -20.81 4.64
CA ARG A 812 23.52 -20.77 5.22
C ARG A 812 23.74 -21.92 6.21
N GLU A 813 22.72 -22.48 6.78
CA GLU A 813 22.82 -23.67 7.63
C GLU A 813 23.39 -24.88 6.86
N GLY A 814 23.13 -24.94 5.54
CA GLY A 814 23.77 -25.91 4.64
C GLY A 814 25.14 -25.52 4.12
N GLY A 815 25.70 -24.39 4.58
CA GLY A 815 26.98 -23.86 4.12
C GLY A 815 26.97 -23.13 2.80
N TYR A 816 25.79 -22.78 2.30
CA TYR A 816 25.62 -21.98 1.06
C TYR A 816 25.80 -20.48 1.34
N GLU A 817 26.32 -19.76 0.36
CA GLU A 817 26.53 -18.31 0.45
C GLU A 817 25.58 -17.54 -0.45
N TYR A 818 25.29 -16.30 -0.07
CA TYR A 818 24.50 -15.38 -0.87
C TYR A 818 25.21 -15.00 -2.17
N THR A 819 24.46 -14.89 -3.25
CA THR A 819 24.94 -14.43 -4.57
C THR A 819 23.89 -13.55 -5.25
N GLY A 820 24.33 -12.62 -6.09
CA GLY A 820 23.44 -11.78 -6.90
C GLY A 820 22.46 -12.59 -7.79
N ALA A 821 22.79 -13.85 -8.14
CA ALA A 821 21.88 -14.73 -8.87
C ALA A 821 20.57 -15.02 -8.10
N LEU A 822 20.55 -14.92 -6.76
CA LEU A 822 19.35 -15.06 -5.96
C LEU A 822 18.35 -13.92 -6.19
N ARG A 823 18.81 -12.73 -6.61
CA ARG A 823 17.90 -11.66 -7.04
C ARG A 823 17.21 -12.00 -8.35
N VAL A 824 17.95 -12.62 -9.28
CA VAL A 824 17.37 -13.11 -10.56
C VAL A 824 16.38 -14.23 -10.26
N LEU A 825 16.72 -15.15 -9.35
CA LEU A 825 15.85 -16.21 -8.90
C LEU A 825 14.54 -15.69 -8.30
N LYS A 826 14.59 -14.58 -7.54
CA LYS A 826 13.36 -13.93 -7.02
C LYS A 826 12.41 -13.56 -8.16
N VAL A 827 12.91 -12.99 -9.24
CA VAL A 827 12.08 -12.63 -10.42
C VAL A 827 11.54 -13.89 -11.09
N ILE A 828 12.37 -14.92 -11.28
CA ILE A 828 11.95 -16.22 -11.84
C ILE A 828 10.83 -16.84 -10.98
N PHE A 829 11.01 -16.92 -9.68
CA PHE A 829 9.99 -17.48 -8.79
C PHE A 829 8.70 -16.67 -8.81
N SER A 830 8.81 -15.34 -8.67
CA SER A 830 7.64 -14.46 -8.56
C SER A 830 6.79 -14.42 -9.84
N TYR A 831 7.41 -14.53 -11.05
CA TYR A 831 6.70 -14.32 -12.31
C TYR A 831 6.67 -15.52 -13.25
N ASP A 832 7.29 -16.64 -12.86
CA ASP A 832 7.23 -17.88 -13.65
C ASP A 832 6.70 -19.03 -12.79
N TYR A 833 7.45 -19.49 -11.80
CA TYR A 833 7.07 -20.66 -11.03
C TYR A 833 5.86 -20.45 -10.11
N LEU A 834 5.93 -19.45 -9.21
CA LEU A 834 4.86 -19.22 -8.24
C LEU A 834 3.63 -18.59 -8.91
N TRP A 835 3.82 -17.68 -9.85
CA TRP A 835 2.70 -17.05 -10.56
C TRP A 835 1.83 -18.08 -11.27
N ILE A 836 2.45 -18.99 -12.00
CA ILE A 836 1.72 -20.02 -12.73
C ILE A 836 1.03 -21.01 -11.77
N ASN A 837 1.74 -21.52 -10.77
CA ASN A 837 1.23 -22.61 -9.95
C ASN A 837 0.34 -22.15 -8.78
N VAL A 838 0.66 -21.02 -8.14
CA VAL A 838 -0.08 -20.51 -6.97
C VAL A 838 -1.21 -19.58 -7.40
N ARG A 839 -0.96 -18.64 -8.34
CA ARG A 839 -1.97 -17.68 -8.79
C ARG A 839 -2.82 -18.26 -9.93
N VAL A 840 -2.26 -18.49 -11.10
CA VAL A 840 -3.03 -18.83 -12.31
C VAL A 840 -3.79 -20.16 -12.13
N LYS A 841 -3.11 -21.21 -11.68
CA LYS A 841 -3.70 -22.53 -11.46
C LYS A 841 -4.33 -22.71 -10.08
N GLY A 842 -3.75 -22.05 -9.08
CA GLY A 842 -4.21 -22.16 -7.71
C GLY A 842 -5.32 -21.17 -7.35
N GLY A 843 -5.48 -20.09 -8.10
CA GLY A 843 -6.50 -19.07 -7.87
C GLY A 843 -6.16 -18.10 -6.71
N ALA A 844 -4.93 -18.07 -6.22
CA ALA A 844 -4.49 -17.08 -5.26
C ALA A 844 -4.39 -15.69 -5.93
N TYR A 845 -4.62 -14.64 -5.16
CA TYR A 845 -4.44 -13.26 -5.68
C TYR A 845 -2.97 -12.91 -5.91
N GLY A 846 -2.07 -13.37 -5.04
CA GLY A 846 -0.65 -13.11 -5.17
C GLY A 846 0.24 -14.15 -4.55
N CYS A 847 1.52 -14.10 -4.93
CA CYS A 847 2.57 -14.93 -4.37
C CYS A 847 3.89 -14.19 -4.39
N MET A 848 4.72 -14.41 -3.39
CA MET A 848 5.97 -13.70 -3.22
C MET A 848 7.07 -14.65 -2.74
N SER A 849 8.31 -14.35 -3.12
CA SER A 849 9.49 -15.00 -2.57
C SER A 849 10.57 -13.98 -2.28
N GLY A 850 11.47 -14.31 -1.37
CA GLY A 850 12.61 -13.46 -1.04
C GLY A 850 13.76 -14.22 -0.45
N SER A 851 14.97 -13.69 -0.65
CA SER A 851 16.19 -14.19 -0.06
C SER A 851 17.05 -13.02 0.41
N TYR A 852 17.66 -13.17 1.57
CA TYR A 852 18.48 -12.14 2.21
C TYR A 852 19.94 -12.57 2.30
N ARG A 853 20.84 -11.61 2.45
CA ARG A 853 22.29 -11.86 2.54
C ARG A 853 22.68 -12.73 3.76
N ASN A 854 21.90 -12.63 4.84
CA ASN A 854 22.09 -13.46 6.04
C ASN A 854 21.61 -14.92 5.87
N GLY A 855 21.11 -15.28 4.69
CA GLY A 855 20.68 -16.64 4.37
C GLY A 855 19.19 -16.88 4.50
N ASP A 856 18.43 -15.97 5.10
CA ASP A 856 16.98 -16.10 5.24
C ASP A 856 16.31 -16.16 3.87
N MET A 857 15.40 -17.11 3.71
CA MET A 857 14.61 -17.31 2.50
C MET A 857 13.17 -17.61 2.85
N TYR A 858 12.22 -17.12 2.04
CA TYR A 858 10.81 -17.38 2.22
C TYR A 858 10.07 -17.48 0.89
N MET A 859 8.94 -18.20 0.92
CA MET A 859 7.86 -18.16 -0.06
C MET A 859 6.56 -17.92 0.69
N VAL A 860 5.66 -17.08 0.15
CA VAL A 860 4.39 -16.76 0.80
C VAL A 860 3.30 -16.49 -0.24
N SER A 861 2.08 -16.94 0.02
CA SER A 861 0.89 -16.64 -0.77
C SER A 861 0.05 -15.53 -0.13
N TYR A 862 -0.77 -14.87 -0.95
CA TYR A 862 -1.66 -13.80 -0.54
C TYR A 862 -3.08 -14.05 -1.07
N ARG A 863 -4.06 -14.05 -0.17
CA ARG A 863 -5.47 -14.37 -0.47
C ARG A 863 -5.59 -15.66 -1.29
N ASP A 864 -5.11 -16.75 -0.72
CA ASP A 864 -4.98 -18.05 -1.36
C ASP A 864 -6.14 -18.97 -0.97
N PRO A 865 -6.91 -19.54 -1.89
CA PRO A 865 -7.94 -20.52 -1.54
C PRO A 865 -7.37 -21.87 -1.08
N ASN A 866 -6.08 -22.15 -1.34
CA ASN A 866 -5.43 -23.43 -1.02
C ASN A 866 -4.47 -23.29 0.17
N LEU A 867 -4.27 -24.41 0.89
CA LEU A 867 -3.28 -24.51 1.96
C LEU A 867 -2.23 -25.58 1.65
N ARG A 868 -2.61 -26.86 1.67
CA ARG A 868 -1.71 -27.99 1.41
C ARG A 868 -1.08 -27.92 0.03
N LYS A 869 -1.87 -27.70 -0.99
CA LYS A 869 -1.40 -27.64 -2.38
C LYS A 869 -0.34 -26.55 -2.57
N THR A 870 -0.54 -25.40 -1.96
CA THR A 870 0.43 -24.29 -2.02
C THR A 870 1.73 -24.64 -1.29
N ASN A 871 1.64 -25.30 -0.13
CA ASN A 871 2.84 -25.77 0.56
C ASN A 871 3.63 -26.81 -0.27
N GLU A 872 2.94 -27.72 -0.95
CA GLU A 872 3.56 -28.71 -1.85
C GLU A 872 4.27 -28.02 -3.05
N ILE A 873 3.71 -26.92 -3.57
CA ILE A 873 4.38 -26.11 -4.60
C ILE A 873 5.71 -25.55 -4.07
N TYR A 874 5.73 -25.03 -2.84
CA TYR A 874 6.97 -24.54 -2.23
C TYR A 874 8.00 -25.65 -2.00
N GLU A 875 7.59 -26.84 -1.62
CA GLU A 875 8.47 -28.01 -1.49
C GLU A 875 9.15 -28.40 -2.80
N ASN A 876 8.42 -28.30 -3.90
CA ASN A 876 8.89 -28.69 -5.22
C ASN A 876 9.69 -27.57 -5.95
N ALA A 877 9.91 -26.42 -5.32
CA ALA A 877 10.59 -25.31 -5.97
C ALA A 877 12.05 -25.63 -6.38
N ALA A 878 12.74 -26.44 -5.61
CA ALA A 878 14.09 -26.89 -5.96
C ALA A 878 14.11 -27.85 -7.16
N ASP A 879 13.10 -28.75 -7.27
CA ASP A 879 12.98 -29.67 -8.40
C ASP A 879 12.73 -28.91 -9.72
N TYR A 880 11.93 -27.82 -9.66
CA TYR A 880 11.78 -26.93 -10.79
C TYR A 880 13.12 -26.34 -11.25
N LEU A 881 13.98 -25.91 -10.31
CA LEU A 881 15.28 -25.32 -10.64
C LEU A 881 16.26 -26.34 -11.21
N GLU A 882 16.26 -27.60 -10.77
CA GLU A 882 17.11 -28.66 -11.33
C GLU A 882 16.83 -28.87 -12.84
N HIS A 883 15.60 -28.62 -13.25
CA HIS A 883 15.15 -28.76 -14.64
C HIS A 883 14.94 -27.42 -15.36
N PHE A 884 15.33 -26.30 -14.71
CA PHE A 884 15.18 -24.97 -15.28
C PHE A 884 15.88 -24.85 -16.62
N ASP A 885 15.14 -24.54 -17.68
CA ASP A 885 15.66 -24.41 -19.04
C ASP A 885 14.87 -23.34 -19.78
N VAL A 886 15.53 -22.25 -20.14
CA VAL A 886 14.94 -21.12 -20.85
C VAL A 886 15.88 -20.63 -21.95
N SER A 887 15.33 -19.91 -22.93
CA SER A 887 16.15 -19.31 -23.99
C SER A 887 17.05 -18.19 -23.42
N ASP A 888 18.15 -17.85 -24.15
CA ASP A 888 18.99 -16.69 -23.79
C ASP A 888 18.17 -15.39 -23.73
N ARG A 889 17.17 -15.26 -24.59
CA ARG A 889 16.25 -14.10 -24.57
C ARG A 889 15.45 -14.03 -23.28
N ASP A 890 14.92 -15.11 -22.79
CA ASP A 890 14.14 -15.15 -21.54
C ASP A 890 15.05 -14.92 -20.33
N MET A 891 16.26 -15.47 -20.37
CA MET A 891 17.25 -15.20 -19.32
C MET A 891 17.60 -13.70 -19.23
N VAL A 892 17.74 -13.03 -20.39
CA VAL A 892 17.95 -11.56 -20.46
C VAL A 892 16.76 -10.81 -19.86
N LYS A 893 15.50 -11.24 -20.07
CA LYS A 893 14.33 -10.64 -19.43
C LYS A 893 14.45 -10.68 -17.90
N PHE A 894 14.69 -11.84 -17.32
CA PHE A 894 14.82 -11.98 -15.87
C PHE A 894 15.92 -11.09 -15.28
N ILE A 895 17.04 -10.95 -16.00
CA ILE A 895 18.12 -10.04 -15.61
C ILE A 895 17.66 -8.58 -15.65
N ILE A 896 16.95 -8.16 -16.73
CA ILE A 896 16.46 -6.79 -16.89
C ILE A 896 15.45 -6.45 -15.79
N GLY A 897 14.47 -7.32 -15.54
CA GLY A 897 13.51 -7.12 -14.45
C GLY A 897 14.18 -7.05 -13.08
N THR A 898 15.22 -7.86 -12.85
CA THR A 898 16.03 -7.78 -11.64
C THR A 898 16.73 -6.43 -11.49
N ILE A 899 17.26 -5.89 -12.58
CA ILE A 899 17.89 -4.56 -12.60
C ILE A 899 16.84 -3.45 -12.37
N GLY A 900 15.62 -3.59 -12.91
CA GLY A 900 14.51 -2.70 -12.63
C GLY A 900 14.23 -2.60 -11.12
N ASP A 901 14.14 -3.73 -10.43
CA ASP A 901 13.99 -3.79 -8.96
C ASP A 901 15.15 -3.09 -8.22
N ILE A 902 16.39 -3.28 -8.68
CA ILE A 902 17.59 -2.70 -8.05
C ILE A 902 17.70 -1.20 -8.26
N ASP A 903 17.31 -0.71 -9.43
CA ASP A 903 17.48 0.67 -9.87
C ASP A 903 16.22 1.53 -9.64
N THR A 904 15.26 1.05 -8.84
CA THR A 904 14.06 1.80 -8.48
C THR A 904 14.41 3.24 -8.06
N PRO A 905 13.78 4.28 -8.65
CA PRO A 905 14.05 5.67 -8.31
C PRO A 905 13.81 5.96 -6.82
N MET A 906 14.68 6.78 -6.27
CA MET A 906 14.59 7.19 -4.87
C MET A 906 14.61 8.71 -4.77
N ASN A 907 13.79 9.27 -3.87
CA ASN A 907 13.88 10.66 -3.47
C ASN A 907 15.16 10.91 -2.62
N PRO A 908 15.52 12.16 -2.32
CA PRO A 908 16.72 12.47 -1.53
C PRO A 908 16.72 11.82 -0.15
N ALA A 909 15.59 11.78 0.56
CA ALA A 909 15.49 11.13 1.87
C ALA A 909 15.80 9.63 1.79
N ALA A 910 15.21 8.92 0.82
CA ALA A 910 15.44 7.50 0.61
C ALA A 910 16.90 7.19 0.18
N LYS A 911 17.53 8.04 -0.66
CA LYS A 911 18.95 7.93 -1.01
C LYS A 911 19.86 8.07 0.23
N GLY A 912 19.52 9.01 1.12
CA GLY A 912 20.22 9.17 2.39
C GLY A 912 20.07 7.95 3.29
N THR A 913 18.85 7.47 3.50
CA THR A 913 18.56 6.28 4.32
C THR A 913 19.25 5.02 3.77
N ARG A 914 19.22 4.80 2.44
CA ARG A 914 19.95 3.70 1.79
C ARG A 914 21.45 3.80 2.02
N SER A 915 22.03 4.99 1.88
CA SER A 915 23.45 5.22 2.06
C SER A 915 23.87 5.00 3.52
N PHE A 916 23.04 5.44 4.47
CA PHE A 916 23.24 5.19 5.89
C PHE A 916 23.14 3.70 6.24
N GLY A 917 22.12 3.00 5.72
CA GLY A 917 21.97 1.56 5.91
C GLY A 917 23.17 0.79 5.36
N ALA A 918 23.67 1.15 4.18
CA ALA A 918 24.87 0.56 3.61
C ALA A 918 26.11 0.79 4.51
N TYR A 919 26.26 1.99 5.08
CA TYR A 919 27.33 2.30 6.02
C TYR A 919 27.25 1.44 7.31
N ILE A 920 26.08 1.35 7.93
CA ILE A 920 25.87 0.59 9.17
C ILE A 920 26.03 -0.93 8.94
N CYS A 921 25.53 -1.43 7.82
CA CYS A 921 25.61 -2.85 7.46
C CYS A 921 26.97 -3.26 6.84
N ASN A 922 27.97 -2.39 6.83
CA ASN A 922 29.28 -2.65 6.21
C ASN A 922 29.21 -3.06 4.73
N THR A 923 28.26 -2.48 3.98
CA THR A 923 28.12 -2.67 2.53
C THR A 923 28.79 -1.52 1.81
N ASP A 924 29.90 -1.78 1.14
CA ASP A 924 30.61 -0.81 0.35
C ASP A 924 30.16 -0.81 -1.12
N TYR A 925 30.59 0.19 -1.86
CA TYR A 925 30.26 0.36 -3.29
C TYR A 925 30.76 -0.81 -4.15
N GLU A 926 31.95 -1.36 -3.84
CA GLU A 926 32.53 -2.49 -4.59
C GLU A 926 31.72 -3.77 -4.37
N SER A 927 31.19 -4.00 -3.17
CA SER A 927 30.28 -5.10 -2.89
C SER A 927 28.99 -5.00 -3.71
N LEU A 928 28.39 -3.80 -3.82
CA LEU A 928 27.22 -3.57 -4.67
C LEU A 928 27.53 -3.77 -6.16
N LYS A 929 28.73 -3.34 -6.61
CA LYS A 929 29.20 -3.53 -7.98
C LYS A 929 29.44 -5.00 -8.30
N ALA A 930 30.02 -5.76 -7.38
CA ALA A 930 30.20 -7.20 -7.53
C ALA A 930 28.86 -7.94 -7.60
N GLU A 931 27.90 -7.59 -6.74
CA GLU A 931 26.56 -8.19 -6.77
C GLU A 931 25.84 -7.87 -8.09
N ARG A 932 25.91 -6.61 -8.55
CA ARG A 932 25.34 -6.20 -9.83
C ARG A 932 25.97 -6.95 -11.00
N ALA A 933 27.28 -7.18 -10.98
CA ALA A 933 27.97 -7.98 -11.99
C ALA A 933 27.47 -9.44 -11.98
N GLN A 934 27.25 -10.04 -10.80
CA GLN A 934 26.67 -11.39 -10.67
C GLN A 934 25.26 -11.48 -11.22
N VAL A 935 24.45 -10.41 -11.10
CA VAL A 935 23.13 -10.31 -11.73
C VAL A 935 23.24 -10.24 -13.24
N LEU A 936 24.06 -9.30 -13.78
CA LEU A 936 24.20 -9.09 -15.21
C LEU A 936 24.84 -10.25 -15.97
N ASP A 937 25.70 -11.01 -15.31
CA ASP A 937 26.41 -12.16 -15.86
C ASP A 937 25.70 -13.51 -15.54
N CYS A 938 24.49 -13.45 -14.98
CA CYS A 938 23.70 -14.65 -14.62
C CYS A 938 23.26 -15.40 -15.89
N ASN A 939 23.15 -16.72 -15.80
CA ASN A 939 22.75 -17.61 -16.88
C ASN A 939 21.97 -18.83 -16.33
N VAL A 940 21.47 -19.68 -17.23
CA VAL A 940 20.64 -20.86 -16.90
C VAL A 940 21.40 -21.82 -15.96
N GLU A 941 22.67 -22.09 -16.23
CA GLU A 941 23.49 -22.97 -15.41
C GLU A 941 23.63 -22.43 -13.99
N ARG A 942 23.84 -21.13 -13.86
CA ARG A 942 23.95 -20.49 -12.55
C ARG A 942 22.65 -20.56 -11.76
N ILE A 943 21.51 -20.49 -12.41
CA ILE A 943 20.18 -20.67 -11.75
C ILE A 943 19.99 -22.13 -11.31
N ARG A 944 20.36 -23.13 -12.14
CA ARG A 944 20.32 -24.55 -11.74
C ARG A 944 21.20 -24.86 -10.54
N GLU A 945 22.38 -24.23 -10.46
CA GLU A 945 23.29 -24.37 -9.32
C GLU A 945 22.69 -23.89 -7.98
N LEU A 946 21.61 -23.09 -8.00
CA LEU A 946 20.89 -22.65 -6.80
C LEU A 946 19.91 -23.71 -6.27
N ALA A 947 19.58 -24.76 -7.01
CA ALA A 947 18.61 -25.78 -6.57
C ALA A 947 18.97 -26.41 -5.21
N PRO A 948 20.21 -26.87 -4.94
CA PRO A 948 20.56 -27.40 -3.63
C PRO A 948 20.43 -26.37 -2.49
N LEU A 949 20.71 -25.09 -2.75
CA LEU A 949 20.55 -23.99 -1.81
C LEU A 949 19.08 -23.80 -1.43
N VAL A 950 18.20 -23.74 -2.45
CA VAL A 950 16.75 -23.60 -2.26
C VAL A 950 16.18 -24.82 -1.54
N ARG A 951 16.61 -26.03 -1.90
CA ARG A 951 16.21 -27.27 -1.23
C ARG A 951 16.59 -27.22 0.25
N CYS A 952 17.83 -26.84 0.56
CA CYS A 952 18.27 -26.69 1.94
C CYS A 952 17.35 -25.77 2.75
N ALA A 953 17.05 -24.58 2.24
CA ALA A 953 16.19 -23.64 2.95
C ALA A 953 14.74 -24.14 3.07
N MET A 954 14.16 -24.71 2.00
CA MET A 954 12.76 -25.13 2.00
C MET A 954 12.54 -26.42 2.81
N ASP A 955 13.53 -27.34 2.86
CA ASP A 955 13.42 -28.59 3.63
C ASP A 955 13.43 -28.36 5.16
N GLU A 956 13.96 -27.24 5.66
CA GLU A 956 13.85 -26.85 7.07
C GLU A 956 12.41 -26.67 7.52
N ASN A 957 11.53 -26.27 6.59
CA ASN A 957 10.09 -26.24 6.74
C ASN A 957 9.60 -25.46 7.97
N TYR A 958 10.12 -24.25 8.15
CA TYR A 958 9.52 -23.29 9.09
C TYR A 958 8.20 -22.77 8.50
N PHE A 959 7.13 -23.48 8.88
CA PHE A 959 5.81 -23.36 8.25
C PHE A 959 4.87 -22.56 9.13
N CYS A 960 4.27 -21.51 8.55
CA CYS A 960 3.31 -20.67 9.24
C CYS A 960 2.16 -20.29 8.31
N VAL A 961 0.94 -20.36 8.83
CA VAL A 961 -0.26 -20.00 8.07
C VAL A 961 -1.12 -19.06 8.90
N VAL A 962 -1.66 -18.02 8.26
CA VAL A 962 -2.78 -17.23 8.77
C VAL A 962 -3.96 -17.49 7.84
N GLY A 963 -5.15 -17.82 8.36
CA GLY A 963 -6.28 -18.06 7.47
C GLY A 963 -7.51 -18.71 8.12
N SER A 964 -8.31 -19.31 7.26
CA SER A 964 -9.61 -19.93 7.63
C SER A 964 -9.48 -20.96 8.74
N SER A 965 -10.23 -20.78 9.80
CA SER A 965 -10.34 -21.75 10.90
C SER A 965 -10.70 -23.14 10.39
N LYS A 966 -11.58 -23.23 9.40
CA LYS A 966 -12.02 -24.49 8.80
C LYS A 966 -10.89 -25.22 8.07
N GLU A 967 -10.17 -24.53 7.19
CA GLU A 967 -9.11 -25.16 6.38
C GLU A 967 -7.88 -25.48 7.24
N ILE A 968 -7.49 -24.64 8.18
CA ILE A 968 -6.39 -24.92 9.12
C ILE A 968 -6.71 -26.13 9.99
N ASN A 969 -7.94 -26.23 10.53
CA ASN A 969 -8.35 -27.38 11.34
C ASN A 969 -8.49 -28.68 10.52
N LYS A 970 -8.94 -28.58 9.26
CA LYS A 970 -9.00 -29.72 8.34
C LYS A 970 -7.59 -30.30 8.04
N GLU A 971 -6.59 -29.44 7.94
CA GLU A 971 -5.21 -29.80 7.66
C GLU A 971 -4.32 -29.76 8.94
N SER A 972 -4.94 -30.07 10.09
CA SER A 972 -4.31 -29.94 11.42
C SER A 972 -3.01 -30.73 11.58
N GLU A 973 -2.80 -31.79 10.82
CA GLU A 973 -1.56 -32.59 10.87
C GLU A 973 -0.34 -31.85 10.28
N LEU A 974 -0.54 -30.72 9.58
CA LEU A 974 0.57 -29.89 9.10
C LEU A 974 1.17 -29.02 10.21
N PHE A 975 0.50 -28.88 11.34
CA PHE A 975 0.84 -27.93 12.39
C PHE A 975 1.20 -28.61 13.71
N ASP A 976 2.21 -28.08 14.39
CA ASP A 976 2.51 -28.43 15.78
C ASP A 976 1.64 -27.62 16.75
N LYS A 977 1.17 -26.45 16.34
CA LYS A 977 0.33 -25.54 17.12
C LYS A 977 -0.71 -24.88 16.24
N ILE A 978 -1.96 -24.91 16.71
CA ILE A 978 -3.06 -24.12 16.14
C ILE A 978 -3.58 -23.18 17.23
N GLN A 979 -3.76 -21.91 16.91
CA GLN A 979 -4.25 -20.92 17.83
C GLN A 979 -4.99 -19.78 17.09
N PRO A 980 -5.93 -19.09 17.72
CA PRO A 980 -6.55 -17.93 17.11
C PRO A 980 -5.52 -16.82 16.86
N LEU A 981 -5.68 -16.12 15.73
CA LEU A 981 -4.87 -14.95 15.38
C LEU A 981 -5.09 -13.83 16.39
N ILE A 982 -6.34 -13.53 16.68
CA ILE A 982 -6.76 -12.58 17.70
C ILE A 982 -7.17 -13.38 18.93
N LYS A 983 -6.43 -13.19 20.03
CA LYS A 983 -6.71 -13.91 21.28
C LYS A 983 -7.77 -13.17 22.06
N VAL A 984 -8.86 -13.88 22.38
CA VAL A 984 -9.84 -13.41 23.33
C VAL A 984 -9.29 -13.59 24.75
N GLN A 985 -9.55 -12.62 25.58
CA GLN A 985 -9.26 -12.73 27.00
C GLN A 985 -10.34 -13.59 27.68
N GLY A 986 -9.93 -14.72 28.25
CA GLY A 986 -10.78 -15.52 29.12
C GLY A 986 -10.89 -14.91 30.51
#